data_af68bc43e2a46682e40dc3514cd58f72
#
_entry.id   af68bc43e2a46682e40dc3514cd58f72
#
_cell.length_a   1.000
_cell.length_b   1.000
_cell.length_c   1.000
_cell.angle_alpha   90.00
_cell.angle_beta   90.00
_cell.angle_gamma   90.00
#
_symmetry.space_group_name_H-M   'P 1'
#
loop_
_entity.id
_entity.type
_entity.pdbx_description
1 polymer ?
#
loop_
_entity_poly.entity_id
_entity_poly.type
_entity_poly.pdbx_seq_one_letter_code
_entity_poly.pdbx_strand_id
1 'polypeptide(L)'
;MRDFSCRRTVSAATIIAWLSIAGTISVHAQENDQDSSAVDASNDSDDVGTIVVTGSAIRGVAPVGSNLVSVGLEAIEKTAPVNVSQLVNTVPAISTAGSVAQGENVWSYYSPQIHSLAGSSSNTTLTIADGLRLPGAGIQFSQTDPNIIPVSAIQRVEVLADGASSVYGSDAVAGVVNFITRRTFDGFEANVQKGFAKDYGTFQSNFIWGDTWETGGVYIAGSYADQSNLMQADREFLSRGDYRDVGGSVNQSYQCAPATIVAGGVAGVFLSLDATETVDRNSSNAPCNNSIYGTNLPSQMRANALIKVTNDFSDKFHVTAMMNYSRNQTKSLNGPGGINQATVFSPGSGGFGGVNAGQENPFYTNPAGAPDATQQQVSFIVPREDGNYGYGTSQSDTIYATLVAEYDVSDDWTVTLSDAFGWNRSDNVGVNTFCSACALLALNGTAQVNGNPYQTNVPGQDVVVHNMPLTVENALDVWSMPGQARTSELVANSLYRNNTQNENFNTFNQAKLGLQGSLFDLPAGSLRIAIGGEYLWQTQTQKITSPNNTGPTTTGSGFRTYNYDRDVKSAYAELYIPVISPEMNVPLVYSIDLSISGRYDSYSDVGHTTNPKFAANWEVVPGLKFRGNYSESFVAPPIAVIGDPTQGYLYSSGSVGVSGGLINVPIANYPEIVGIPGITCGAETCEIGSSANVQGMRRQLGGGLSGMTPQFGTSWSVGVDVAPRFLPGFVAAATFFHNTFDGGVSSPSPTAIANSAGLHDLLTVCPTGCTDAQIAEFANLANGATVSGAIPDDVYFLIDQSSRNALNLKVEGIDGQVTYRTPETGIGTFIIGTAFTYFTRFDQNFADSPYFSILNTSGYNTTFPSIQFKNRAQLGWESGSVSVDLFWNHTGSYRNWSSSSVDPIEVDENGDPIGGGDRVDANNIFDLHMQYTFDTANFLNDWQVFVDVQNLFDKEPPFYNGNTGGFMGGAWGYNGFVSNPIGRLTSVGLRASF
;
A
#
# COMPACT_ATOMS: atom_id res chain seq x y z
N MET A 1 4.68 28.93 -19.22
CA MET A 1 5.77 29.53 -18.41
C MET A 1 5.39 30.82 -17.66
N ARG A 2 4.22 31.44 -17.88
CA ARG A 2 3.81 32.67 -17.18
C ARG A 2 2.91 32.45 -15.94
N ASP A 3 2.29 31.31 -15.81
CA ASP A 3 1.39 31.03 -14.64
C ASP A 3 2.09 30.38 -13.44
N PHE A 4 3.30 29.85 -13.62
CA PHE A 4 4.04 29.18 -12.54
C PHE A 4 4.57 30.12 -11.44
N SER A 5 4.75 31.41 -11.73
CA SER A 5 5.32 32.36 -10.74
C SER A 5 4.28 32.84 -9.71
N CYS A 6 3.00 32.89 -10.07
CA CYS A 6 1.95 33.36 -9.17
C CYS A 6 1.53 32.30 -8.14
N ARG A 7 1.54 31.01 -8.53
CA ARG A 7 1.14 29.90 -7.66
C ARG A 7 2.23 29.57 -6.61
N ARG A 8 3.52 29.74 -6.95
CA ARG A 8 4.64 29.57 -5.98
C ARG A 8 4.65 30.64 -4.90
N THR A 9 4.18 31.85 -5.22
CA THR A 9 4.14 32.95 -4.26
C THR A 9 3.06 32.79 -3.18
N VAL A 10 1.95 32.11 -3.48
CA VAL A 10 0.91 31.82 -2.49
C VAL A 10 1.40 30.78 -1.47
N SER A 11 2.10 29.73 -1.92
CA SER A 11 2.69 28.73 -1.01
C SER A 11 3.77 29.31 -0.10
N ALA A 12 4.58 30.23 -0.61
CA ALA A 12 5.60 30.92 0.19
C ALA A 12 4.98 31.92 1.16
N ALA A 13 3.88 32.58 0.79
CA ALA A 13 3.17 33.49 1.67
C ALA A 13 2.47 32.75 2.82
N THR A 14 1.98 31.53 2.58
CA THR A 14 1.41 30.68 3.63
C THR A 14 2.49 30.30 4.64
N ILE A 15 3.66 29.84 4.19
CA ILE A 15 4.79 29.50 5.09
C ILE A 15 5.29 30.70 5.88
N ILE A 16 5.35 31.89 5.27
CA ILE A 16 5.79 33.12 5.94
C ILE A 16 4.75 33.58 6.98
N ALA A 17 3.45 33.45 6.70
CA ALA A 17 2.40 33.73 7.67
C ALA A 17 2.47 32.83 8.92
N TRP A 18 2.84 31.55 8.74
CA TRP A 18 3.05 30.60 9.82
C TRP A 18 4.22 30.97 10.74
N LEU A 19 5.34 31.40 10.18
CA LEU A 19 6.52 31.82 10.94
C LEU A 19 6.32 33.14 11.69
N SER A 20 5.43 34.01 11.19
CA SER A 20 5.18 35.33 11.81
C SER A 20 4.29 35.22 13.05
N ILE A 21 3.42 34.23 13.16
CA ILE A 21 2.57 34.00 14.32
C ILE A 21 3.35 33.41 15.48
N ALA A 22 4.33 32.52 15.19
CA ALA A 22 5.18 31.90 16.19
C ALA A 22 6.21 32.85 16.83
N GLY A 23 6.47 34.02 16.23
CA GLY A 23 7.55 34.97 16.65
C GLY A 23 7.14 35.99 17.71
N THR A 24 5.92 36.04 18.20
CA THR A 24 5.41 37.06 19.11
C THR A 24 5.04 36.60 20.52
N ILE A 25 5.39 35.38 20.90
CA ILE A 25 5.15 34.90 22.27
C ILE A 25 6.36 35.22 23.15
N SER A 26 6.25 36.30 23.94
CA SER A 26 7.21 36.62 24.99
C SER A 26 6.89 35.78 26.23
N VAL A 27 7.71 34.80 26.52
CA VAL A 27 7.61 34.00 27.73
C VAL A 27 7.99 34.85 28.96
N HIS A 28 7.05 35.12 29.85
CA HIS A 28 7.31 35.59 31.19
C HIS A 28 7.12 34.42 32.15
N ALA A 29 8.20 33.88 32.65
CA ALA A 29 8.15 32.92 33.75
C ALA A 29 7.86 33.71 35.06
N GLN A 30 6.79 33.34 35.75
CA GLN A 30 6.52 33.76 37.12
C GLN A 30 6.38 32.52 37.97
N GLU A 31 7.33 32.29 38.88
CA GLU A 31 7.27 31.31 39.94
C GLU A 31 6.08 31.62 40.84
N ASN A 32 5.24 30.66 41.11
CA ASN A 32 4.40 30.61 42.29
C ASN A 32 4.34 29.20 42.86
N ASP A 33 4.94 29.08 44.05
CA ASP A 33 4.76 28.02 45.00
C ASP A 33 3.32 27.98 45.48
N GLN A 34 2.63 26.83 45.49
CA GLN A 34 1.96 26.27 46.69
C GLN A 34 1.09 25.05 46.39
N ASP A 35 1.42 24.07 47.22
CA ASP A 35 0.58 23.12 47.96
C ASP A 35 -0.06 21.94 47.24
N SER A 36 0.50 20.83 47.64
CA SER A 36 0.02 19.46 47.46
C SER A 36 -1.34 19.20 48.14
N SER A 37 -2.26 18.66 47.35
CA SER A 37 -3.25 17.75 47.93
C SER A 37 -3.68 16.71 46.89
N ALA A 38 -3.63 15.45 47.37
CA ALA A 38 -4.03 14.27 46.63
C ALA A 38 -5.37 14.44 45.92
N VAL A 39 -5.41 14.13 44.62
CA VAL A 39 -6.62 14.07 43.81
C VAL A 39 -6.99 12.61 43.56
N ASP A 40 -8.15 12.25 44.13
CA ASP A 40 -8.88 11.03 43.87
C ASP A 40 -9.13 10.82 42.35
N ALA A 41 -8.85 9.62 41.87
CA ALA A 41 -9.13 9.18 40.53
C ALA A 41 -10.63 8.93 40.35
N SER A 42 -11.42 10.01 40.18
CA SER A 42 -12.78 9.92 39.65
C SER A 42 -13.27 11.30 39.19
N ASN A 43 -13.49 11.44 37.91
CA ASN A 43 -14.10 12.54 37.19
C ASN A 43 -13.15 13.35 36.27
N ASP A 44 -12.85 12.75 35.17
CA ASP A 44 -12.39 13.49 33.97
C ASP A 44 -13.63 14.04 33.24
N SER A 45 -14.24 15.09 33.82
CA SER A 45 -15.44 15.74 33.26
C SER A 45 -15.34 17.26 33.20
N ASP A 46 -14.15 17.86 33.28
CA ASP A 46 -14.01 19.32 33.21
C ASP A 46 -13.00 19.84 32.18
N ASP A 47 -12.65 19.08 31.14
CA ASP A 47 -12.08 19.68 29.91
C ASP A 47 -13.14 19.76 28.82
N VAL A 48 -14.02 20.77 28.91
CA VAL A 48 -14.97 21.15 27.84
C VAL A 48 -14.20 21.86 26.73
N GLY A 49 -13.07 21.31 26.32
CA GLY A 49 -12.43 21.60 25.06
C GLY A 49 -13.12 20.83 23.96
N THR A 50 -13.55 21.54 22.95
CA THR A 50 -14.35 21.10 21.79
C THR A 50 -13.86 19.76 21.25
N ILE A 51 -14.59 18.67 21.53
CA ILE A 51 -14.26 17.33 21.06
C ILE A 51 -14.56 17.31 19.56
N VAL A 52 -13.51 17.19 18.74
CA VAL A 52 -13.63 16.82 17.32
C VAL A 52 -14.03 15.34 17.28
N VAL A 53 -15.23 15.06 16.80
CA VAL A 53 -15.73 13.70 16.63
C VAL A 53 -15.75 13.38 15.13
N THR A 54 -15.16 12.26 14.74
CA THR A 54 -15.13 11.83 13.34
C THR A 54 -16.51 11.44 12.85
N GLY A 55 -16.90 11.91 11.67
CA GLY A 55 -18.15 11.52 11.00
C GLY A 55 -19.29 12.54 11.06
N SER A 56 -19.09 13.71 11.70
CA SER A 56 -20.02 14.82 11.67
C SER A 56 -19.28 16.14 11.41
N ALA A 57 -19.89 17.09 10.71
CA ALA A 57 -19.42 18.45 10.57
C ALA A 57 -19.93 19.36 11.72
N ILE A 58 -20.84 18.84 12.56
CA ILE A 58 -21.43 19.55 13.69
C ILE A 58 -20.66 19.18 14.96
N ARG A 59 -20.04 20.15 15.60
CA ARG A 59 -19.25 19.95 16.81
C ARG A 59 -20.07 19.44 17.99
N GLY A 60 -19.46 18.56 18.79
CA GLY A 60 -20.08 18.03 19.99
C GLY A 60 -21.25 17.08 19.75
N VAL A 61 -21.49 16.72 18.49
CA VAL A 61 -22.48 15.71 18.09
C VAL A 61 -21.75 14.45 17.68
N ALA A 62 -21.96 13.36 18.40
CA ALA A 62 -21.47 12.04 17.99
C ALA A 62 -22.08 11.64 16.65
N PRO A 63 -21.36 10.89 15.78
CA PRO A 63 -21.90 10.49 14.48
C PRO A 63 -23.19 9.69 14.66
N VAL A 64 -24.25 10.14 14.01
CA VAL A 64 -25.54 9.45 14.02
C VAL A 64 -25.46 8.25 13.09
N GLY A 65 -26.00 7.11 13.50
CA GLY A 65 -26.18 5.91 12.67
C GLY A 65 -24.90 5.10 12.41
N SER A 66 -23.75 5.58 12.78
CA SER A 66 -22.45 4.95 12.48
C SER A 66 -21.76 4.41 13.74
N ASN A 67 -20.93 3.37 13.57
CA ASN A 67 -20.05 2.89 14.62
C ASN A 67 -18.70 3.61 14.52
N LEU A 68 -18.34 4.27 15.61
CA LEU A 68 -17.03 4.88 15.77
C LEU A 68 -16.19 4.01 16.70
N VAL A 69 -15.17 3.37 16.17
CA VAL A 69 -14.17 2.64 16.95
C VAL A 69 -13.09 3.62 17.37
N SER A 70 -12.87 3.79 18.69
CA SER A 70 -11.83 4.67 19.22
C SER A 70 -10.75 3.84 19.92
N VAL A 71 -9.50 4.04 19.51
CA VAL A 71 -8.32 3.48 20.18
C VAL A 71 -7.68 4.62 20.97
N GLY A 72 -7.96 4.68 22.26
CA GLY A 72 -7.48 5.72 23.15
C GLY A 72 -6.03 5.56 23.60
N LEU A 73 -5.51 6.55 24.34
CA LEU A 73 -4.13 6.62 24.79
C LEU A 73 -3.69 5.37 25.58
N GLU A 74 -4.50 4.88 26.52
CA GLU A 74 -4.21 3.67 27.30
C GLU A 74 -4.01 2.43 26.40
N ALA A 75 -4.83 2.25 25.38
CA ALA A 75 -4.69 1.14 24.43
C ALA A 75 -3.44 1.32 23.55
N ILE A 76 -3.10 2.56 23.19
CA ILE A 76 -1.85 2.90 22.47
C ILE A 76 -0.64 2.53 23.31
N GLU A 77 -0.65 2.87 24.60
CA GLU A 77 0.43 2.59 25.53
C GLU A 77 0.64 1.09 25.76
N LYS A 78 -0.45 0.33 25.97
CA LYS A 78 -0.42 -1.13 26.15
C LYS A 78 0.01 -1.92 24.92
N THR A 79 -0.18 -1.39 23.73
CA THR A 79 0.31 -2.02 22.50
C THR A 79 1.76 -1.67 22.20
N ALA A 80 2.31 -0.66 22.90
CA ALA A 80 3.67 -0.14 22.73
C ALA A 80 4.13 -0.11 21.27
N PRO A 81 3.34 0.48 20.34
CA PRO A 81 3.56 0.36 18.92
C PRO A 81 4.83 1.09 18.52
N VAL A 82 5.67 0.46 17.71
CA VAL A 82 6.87 1.08 17.15
C VAL A 82 6.51 2.22 16.20
N ASN A 83 5.34 2.14 15.57
CA ASN A 83 4.82 3.16 14.66
C ASN A 83 3.28 3.11 14.62
N VAL A 84 2.70 4.10 13.98
CA VAL A 84 1.25 4.23 13.82
C VAL A 84 0.64 3.04 13.06
N SER A 85 1.38 2.45 12.13
CA SER A 85 0.89 1.29 11.36
C SER A 85 0.63 0.08 12.25
N GLN A 86 1.46 -0.18 13.25
CA GLN A 86 1.23 -1.26 14.21
C GLN A 86 -0.02 -1.01 15.05
N LEU A 87 -0.25 0.24 15.44
CA LEU A 87 -1.45 0.62 16.17
C LEU A 87 -2.73 0.36 15.36
N VAL A 88 -2.77 0.84 14.12
CA VAL A 88 -3.94 0.70 13.25
C VAL A 88 -4.22 -0.77 12.90
N ASN A 89 -3.19 -1.59 12.79
CA ASN A 89 -3.32 -3.04 12.54
C ASN A 89 -3.98 -3.81 13.70
N THR A 90 -4.17 -3.20 14.87
CA THR A 90 -4.93 -3.81 15.97
C THR A 90 -6.44 -3.84 15.72
N VAL A 91 -6.95 -3.11 14.71
CA VAL A 91 -8.36 -3.06 14.35
C VAL A 91 -8.65 -4.12 13.26
N PRO A 92 -9.44 -5.18 13.53
CA PRO A 92 -9.66 -6.29 12.58
C PRO A 92 -10.27 -5.89 11.24
N ALA A 93 -11.07 -4.83 11.20
CA ALA A 93 -11.67 -4.28 9.98
C ALA A 93 -10.63 -3.70 9.01
N ILE A 94 -9.40 -3.43 9.48
CA ILE A 94 -8.36 -2.79 8.68
C ILE A 94 -7.43 -3.83 8.08
N SER A 95 -7.15 -3.66 6.80
CA SER A 95 -6.05 -4.27 6.06
C SER A 95 -5.08 -3.18 5.65
N THR A 96 -3.80 -3.49 5.54
CA THR A 96 -2.78 -2.45 5.36
C THR A 96 -1.84 -2.75 4.22
N ALA A 97 -1.46 -1.73 3.47
CA ALA A 97 -0.37 -1.75 2.52
C ALA A 97 0.85 -1.03 3.12
N GLY A 98 2.04 -1.57 2.92
CA GLY A 98 3.28 -0.97 3.42
C GLY A 98 3.55 -1.19 4.91
N SER A 99 2.96 -2.22 5.53
CA SER A 99 3.30 -2.57 6.92
C SER A 99 4.71 -3.14 7.05
N VAL A 100 5.25 -3.15 8.28
CA VAL A 100 6.57 -3.76 8.56
C VAL A 100 6.65 -5.21 8.08
N ALA A 101 5.56 -5.96 8.21
CA ALA A 101 5.48 -7.35 7.76
C ALA A 101 5.61 -7.51 6.23
N GLN A 102 5.32 -6.46 5.49
CA GLN A 102 5.41 -6.40 4.03
C GLN A 102 6.69 -5.75 3.54
N GLY A 103 7.49 -5.21 4.47
CA GLY A 103 8.76 -4.60 4.16
C GLY A 103 8.70 -3.16 3.66
N GLU A 104 7.61 -2.41 3.83
CA GLU A 104 7.44 -0.96 3.54
C GLU A 104 8.40 -0.35 2.48
N ASN A 105 8.83 -1.15 1.49
CA ASN A 105 10.16 -0.99 0.96
C ASN A 105 10.25 -0.20 -0.32
N VAL A 106 9.29 -0.36 -1.22
CA VAL A 106 9.47 0.18 -2.57
C VAL A 106 8.80 1.54 -2.71
N TRP A 107 7.77 1.79 -1.91
CA TRP A 107 6.91 2.94 -2.08
C TRP A 107 7.03 3.99 -0.98
N SER A 108 7.71 3.65 0.14
CA SER A 108 7.95 4.54 1.30
C SER A 108 6.69 5.08 1.95
N TYR A 109 5.58 4.37 1.91
CA TYR A 109 4.34 4.75 2.57
C TYR A 109 3.62 3.56 3.20
N TYR A 110 2.70 3.87 4.10
CA TYR A 110 1.76 2.96 4.72
C TYR A 110 0.34 3.48 4.46
N SER A 111 -0.58 2.61 4.05
CA SER A 111 -1.96 3.00 3.78
C SER A 111 -2.94 2.01 4.40
N PRO A 112 -3.72 2.41 5.42
CA PRO A 112 -4.78 1.59 5.98
C PRO A 112 -5.98 1.54 5.05
N GLN A 113 -6.63 0.37 4.95
CA GLN A 113 -7.83 0.17 4.16
C GLN A 113 -8.89 -0.56 4.97
N ILE A 114 -10.06 0.04 5.13
CA ILE A 114 -11.20 -0.55 5.83
C ILE A 114 -11.87 -1.58 4.93
N HIS A 115 -12.21 -2.75 5.48
CA HIS A 115 -12.92 -3.86 4.83
C HIS A 115 -12.25 -4.38 3.55
N SER A 116 -10.95 -4.13 3.36
CA SER A 116 -10.22 -4.52 2.14
C SER A 116 -10.85 -4.02 0.83
N LEU A 117 -11.65 -2.95 0.87
CA LEU A 117 -12.44 -2.43 -0.24
C LEU A 117 -11.59 -1.60 -1.21
N ALA A 118 -10.37 -1.97 -1.53
CA ALA A 118 -9.52 -1.22 -2.43
C ALA A 118 -9.30 -1.96 -3.74
N GLY A 119 -9.47 -1.26 -4.86
CA GLY A 119 -8.88 -1.67 -6.13
C GLY A 119 -7.37 -1.40 -6.13
N SER A 120 -6.66 -1.94 -7.12
CA SER A 120 -5.19 -1.85 -7.21
C SER A 120 -4.62 -0.43 -7.26
N SER A 121 -5.42 0.55 -7.64
CA SER A 121 -5.00 1.95 -7.82
C SER A 121 -5.84 2.95 -7.02
N SER A 122 -6.85 2.49 -6.28
CA SER A 122 -7.84 3.36 -5.64
C SER A 122 -7.70 3.34 -4.13
N ASN A 123 -7.71 4.49 -3.51
CA ASN A 123 -7.79 4.63 -2.06
C ASN A 123 -9.25 4.82 -1.66
N THR A 124 -9.87 3.84 -1.00
CA THR A 124 -11.27 3.90 -0.56
C THR A 124 -11.42 4.26 0.92
N THR A 125 -10.32 4.36 1.65
CA THR A 125 -10.27 4.77 3.05
C THR A 125 -9.54 6.10 3.18
N LEU A 126 -10.24 7.12 3.65
CA LEU A 126 -9.65 8.43 3.87
C LEU A 126 -8.87 8.46 5.19
N THR A 127 -7.62 8.86 5.14
CA THR A 127 -6.78 9.08 6.32
C THR A 127 -6.59 10.57 6.56
N ILE A 128 -6.91 11.02 7.78
CA ILE A 128 -6.89 12.43 8.18
C ILE A 128 -6.22 12.61 9.55
N ALA A 129 -5.85 13.83 9.87
CA ALA A 129 -5.43 14.24 11.21
C ALA A 129 -6.21 15.48 11.65
N ASP A 130 -6.77 15.43 12.86
CA ASP A 130 -7.61 16.51 13.42
C ASP A 130 -8.69 17.00 12.42
N GLY A 131 -9.26 16.07 11.61
CA GLY A 131 -10.30 16.39 10.61
C GLY A 131 -9.80 16.95 9.26
N LEU A 132 -8.48 17.08 9.06
CA LEU A 132 -7.87 17.60 7.85
C LEU A 132 -7.09 16.53 7.10
N ARG A 133 -7.04 16.60 5.76
CA ARG A 133 -6.35 15.62 4.92
C ARG A 133 -4.86 15.62 5.16
N LEU A 134 -4.26 14.42 5.19
CA LEU A 134 -2.82 14.24 5.21
C LEU A 134 -2.23 14.31 3.79
N PRO A 135 -0.95 14.70 3.63
CA PRO A 135 -0.27 14.68 2.33
C PRO A 135 -0.11 13.27 1.78
N GLY A 136 -0.25 13.16 0.48
CA GLY A 136 0.09 11.93 -0.21
C GLY A 136 1.59 11.73 -0.35
N ALA A 137 2.03 10.49 -0.20
CA ALA A 137 3.40 10.03 -0.39
C ALA A 137 3.46 8.92 -1.44
N GLY A 138 4.65 8.54 -1.85
CA GLY A 138 4.88 7.44 -2.80
C GLY A 138 5.31 7.90 -4.18
N ILE A 139 5.83 6.93 -4.96
CA ILE A 139 6.42 7.21 -6.28
C ILE A 139 5.36 7.18 -7.39
N GLN A 140 4.38 6.30 -7.26
CA GLN A 140 3.38 6.04 -8.30
C GLN A 140 2.05 6.72 -8.03
N PHE A 141 1.39 6.26 -7.02
CA PHE A 141 0.11 6.77 -6.57
C PHE A 141 0.33 7.55 -5.30
N SER A 142 -0.33 8.68 -5.19
CA SER A 142 -0.30 9.46 -3.96
C SER A 142 -1.14 8.74 -2.92
N GLN A 143 -0.49 8.10 -1.96
CA GLN A 143 -1.11 7.40 -0.83
C GLN A 143 -0.80 8.12 0.47
N THR A 144 -1.74 8.12 1.39
CA THR A 144 -1.59 8.82 2.67
C THR A 144 -0.84 7.94 3.67
N ASP A 145 0.26 8.44 4.26
CA ASP A 145 1.00 7.73 5.31
C ASP A 145 0.78 8.39 6.69
N PRO A 146 -0.02 7.79 7.60
CA PRO A 146 -0.23 8.35 8.93
C PRO A 146 1.00 8.27 9.84
N ASN A 147 2.02 7.48 9.50
CA ASN A 147 3.26 7.42 10.28
C ASN A 147 4.07 8.72 10.27
N ILE A 148 3.62 9.72 9.54
CA ILE A 148 4.20 11.07 9.64
C ILE A 148 3.94 11.69 11.00
N ILE A 149 2.89 11.28 11.74
CA ILE A 149 2.54 11.84 13.04
C ILE A 149 3.30 11.07 14.14
N PRO A 150 4.06 11.74 15.04
CA PRO A 150 4.68 11.09 16.19
C PRO A 150 3.63 10.43 17.09
N VAL A 151 3.87 9.19 17.51
CA VAL A 151 2.93 8.46 18.39
C VAL A 151 2.67 9.22 19.69
N SER A 152 3.68 9.87 20.26
CA SER A 152 3.55 10.68 21.50
C SER A 152 2.62 11.90 21.36
N ALA A 153 2.39 12.37 20.13
CA ALA A 153 1.45 13.47 19.86
C ALA A 153 -0.01 12.98 19.72
N ILE A 154 -0.25 11.67 19.58
CA ILE A 154 -1.59 11.12 19.35
C ILE A 154 -2.31 10.96 20.69
N GLN A 155 -3.52 11.49 20.79
CA GLN A 155 -4.42 11.28 21.92
C GLN A 155 -5.27 10.02 21.70
N ARG A 156 -5.79 9.84 20.47
CA ARG A 156 -6.57 8.68 20.08
C ARG A 156 -6.64 8.53 18.56
N VAL A 157 -6.96 7.34 18.12
CA VAL A 157 -7.28 7.06 16.71
C VAL A 157 -8.75 6.69 16.59
N GLU A 158 -9.48 7.37 15.72
CA GLU A 158 -10.89 7.12 15.47
C GLU A 158 -11.05 6.46 14.10
N VAL A 159 -11.75 5.33 14.05
CA VAL A 159 -12.04 4.56 12.84
C VAL A 159 -13.55 4.56 12.63
N LEU A 160 -13.99 5.22 11.58
CA LEU A 160 -15.38 5.26 11.11
C LEU A 160 -15.50 4.33 9.91
N ALA A 161 -16.08 3.15 10.08
CA ALA A 161 -16.17 2.11 9.05
C ALA A 161 -17.45 2.19 8.21
N ASP A 162 -17.87 3.40 7.87
CA ASP A 162 -19.04 3.72 7.06
C ASP A 162 -18.71 4.81 6.04
N GLY A 163 -19.43 4.87 4.92
CA GLY A 163 -19.25 5.91 3.92
C GLY A 163 -19.43 7.32 4.51
N ALA A 164 -18.49 8.22 4.21
CA ALA A 164 -18.41 9.55 4.80
C ALA A 164 -18.07 10.66 3.79
N SER A 165 -18.25 10.41 2.49
CA SER A 165 -17.97 11.42 1.46
C SER A 165 -18.89 12.63 1.53
N SER A 166 -20.06 12.53 2.19
CA SER A 166 -20.96 13.67 2.45
C SER A 166 -20.35 14.74 3.37
N VAL A 167 -19.33 14.37 4.17
CA VAL A 167 -18.60 15.28 5.07
C VAL A 167 -17.19 15.56 4.55
N TYR A 168 -16.47 14.50 4.15
CA TYR A 168 -15.04 14.59 3.88
C TYR A 168 -14.67 14.58 2.38
N GLY A 169 -15.62 14.31 1.48
CA GLY A 169 -15.40 14.24 0.04
C GLY A 169 -14.77 12.92 -0.41
N SER A 170 -13.94 12.96 -1.47
CA SER A 170 -13.30 11.79 -2.07
C SER A 170 -12.56 10.90 -1.07
N ASP A 171 -12.44 9.62 -1.38
CA ASP A 171 -11.66 8.59 -0.68
C ASP A 171 -12.31 8.03 0.59
N ALA A 172 -13.45 8.58 1.05
CA ALA A 172 -14.18 8.12 2.22
C ALA A 172 -15.32 7.16 1.85
N VAL A 173 -15.06 6.15 1.01
CA VAL A 173 -16.05 5.15 0.57
C VAL A 173 -16.19 4.04 1.60
N ALA A 174 -15.10 3.39 1.98
CA ALA A 174 -15.08 2.36 3.03
C ALA A 174 -15.09 2.97 4.43
N GLY A 175 -14.67 4.23 4.55
CA GLY A 175 -14.65 4.93 5.81
C GLY A 175 -13.50 5.92 5.97
N VAL A 176 -13.28 6.31 7.22
CA VAL A 176 -12.28 7.32 7.61
C VAL A 176 -11.46 6.80 8.80
N VAL A 177 -10.14 6.99 8.74
CA VAL A 177 -9.23 6.85 9.88
C VAL A 177 -8.72 8.24 10.26
N ASN A 178 -9.09 8.71 11.45
CA ASN A 178 -8.74 10.03 11.94
C ASN A 178 -7.80 9.94 13.15
N PHE A 179 -6.65 10.56 13.03
CA PHE A 179 -5.65 10.67 14.10
C PHE A 179 -5.88 11.97 14.85
N ILE A 180 -6.42 11.86 16.05
CA ILE A 180 -6.65 13.01 16.93
C ILE A 180 -5.38 13.25 17.73
N THR A 181 -4.77 14.41 17.53
CA THR A 181 -3.56 14.81 18.28
C THR A 181 -3.94 15.49 19.60
N ARG A 182 -3.06 15.42 20.61
CA ARG A 182 -3.27 16.12 21.88
C ARG A 182 -3.51 17.61 21.61
N ARG A 183 -4.43 18.23 22.34
CA ARG A 183 -4.72 19.66 22.20
C ARG A 183 -3.60 20.50 22.81
N THR A 184 -3.24 20.20 24.03
CA THR A 184 -2.15 20.79 24.82
C THR A 184 -1.41 19.67 25.53
N PHE A 185 -0.24 19.94 26.04
CA PHE A 185 0.53 19.06 26.89
C PHE A 185 1.36 19.92 27.84
N ASP A 186 1.44 19.51 29.11
CA ASP A 186 2.25 20.18 30.12
C ASP A 186 3.24 19.16 30.70
N GLY A 187 4.51 19.55 30.81
CA GLY A 187 5.56 18.71 31.31
C GLY A 187 6.41 18.03 30.22
N PHE A 188 6.99 16.90 30.56
CA PHE A 188 7.84 16.11 29.66
C PHE A 188 7.54 14.62 29.80
N GLU A 189 7.38 13.94 28.69
CA GLU A 189 7.28 12.48 28.62
C GLU A 189 8.27 11.92 27.60
N ALA A 190 9.00 10.87 27.96
CA ALA A 190 9.89 10.17 27.04
C ALA A 190 9.72 8.66 27.16
N ASN A 191 9.81 7.97 26.02
CA ASN A 191 9.79 6.53 25.92
C ASN A 191 10.97 6.06 25.09
N VAL A 192 11.70 5.04 25.56
CA VAL A 192 12.78 4.37 24.83
C VAL A 192 12.55 2.87 24.88
N GLN A 193 12.61 2.21 23.74
CA GLN A 193 12.36 0.78 23.61
C GLN A 193 13.40 0.13 22.69
N LYS A 194 13.85 -1.08 23.05
CA LYS A 194 14.74 -1.93 22.24
C LYS A 194 14.14 -3.31 22.08
N GLY A 195 13.94 -3.72 20.82
CA GLY A 195 13.43 -5.03 20.48
C GLY A 195 14.52 -5.95 19.90
N PHE A 196 14.38 -7.26 20.17
CA PHE A 196 15.30 -8.32 19.78
C PHE A 196 14.50 -9.52 19.23
N ALA A 197 14.85 -9.97 18.04
CA ALA A 197 14.42 -11.24 17.47
C ALA A 197 15.64 -11.95 16.87
N LYS A 198 15.46 -13.17 16.37
CA LYS A 198 16.53 -13.86 15.65
C LYS A 198 16.90 -13.07 14.40
N ASP A 199 18.17 -12.68 14.27
CA ASP A 199 18.73 -11.94 13.14
C ASP A 199 18.01 -10.62 12.82
N TYR A 200 17.27 -10.06 13.80
CA TYR A 200 16.50 -8.83 13.62
C TYR A 200 16.42 -8.03 14.92
N GLY A 201 16.41 -6.71 14.80
CA GLY A 201 16.33 -5.83 15.96
C GLY A 201 15.64 -4.51 15.61
N THR A 202 15.00 -3.93 16.62
CA THR A 202 14.34 -2.63 16.54
C THR A 202 14.82 -1.71 17.65
N PHE A 203 14.86 -0.43 17.40
CA PHE A 203 15.05 0.63 18.37
C PHE A 203 14.04 1.74 18.15
N GLN A 204 13.49 2.27 19.23
CA GLN A 204 12.56 3.37 19.17
C GLN A 204 12.80 4.32 20.35
N SER A 205 12.63 5.61 20.07
CA SER A 205 12.50 6.63 21.11
C SER A 205 11.46 7.65 20.70
N ASN A 206 10.62 8.02 21.66
CA ASN A 206 9.61 9.07 21.48
C ASN A 206 9.74 10.05 22.63
N PHE A 207 9.43 11.30 22.41
CA PHE A 207 9.30 12.30 23.45
C PHE A 207 8.18 13.28 23.12
N ILE A 208 7.65 13.89 24.16
CA ILE A 208 6.81 15.06 24.07
C ILE A 208 7.20 16.01 25.23
N TRP A 209 7.30 17.29 24.92
CA TRP A 209 7.51 18.34 25.89
C TRP A 209 6.56 19.49 25.57
N GLY A 210 5.96 20.04 26.60
CA GLY A 210 5.04 21.15 26.45
C GLY A 210 4.95 22.01 27.68
N ASP A 211 4.31 23.14 27.48
CA ASP A 211 4.01 24.13 28.52
C ASP A 211 2.64 24.74 28.25
N THR A 212 1.86 24.96 29.30
CA THR A 212 0.50 25.50 29.23
C THR A 212 0.40 26.80 29.99
N TRP A 213 -0.43 27.72 29.47
CA TRP A 213 -0.78 28.98 30.12
C TRP A 213 -2.30 29.14 30.11
N GLU A 214 -2.81 30.12 30.83
CA GLU A 214 -4.25 30.32 31.08
C GLU A 214 -5.12 30.27 29.79
N THR A 215 -4.60 30.72 28.67
CA THR A 215 -5.34 30.78 27.38
C THR A 215 -4.84 29.79 26.34
N GLY A 216 -3.93 28.89 26.66
CA GLY A 216 -3.42 27.95 25.64
C GLY A 216 -2.22 27.14 26.07
N GLY A 217 -1.47 26.67 25.07
CA GLY A 217 -0.27 25.90 25.30
C GLY A 217 0.52 25.67 24.03
N VAL A 218 1.74 25.21 24.22
CA VAL A 218 2.61 24.73 23.13
C VAL A 218 3.21 23.39 23.49
N TYR A 219 3.33 22.50 22.53
CA TYR A 219 4.13 21.31 22.71
C TYR A 219 4.95 20.97 21.48
N ILE A 220 6.05 20.26 21.72
CA ILE A 220 6.91 19.66 20.70
C ILE A 220 6.91 18.16 20.96
N ALA A 221 6.63 17.37 19.94
CA ALA A 221 6.71 15.92 19.96
C ALA A 221 7.68 15.40 18.92
N GLY A 222 8.44 14.38 19.24
CA GLY A 222 9.36 13.76 18.32
C GLY A 222 9.39 12.24 18.45
N SER A 223 9.71 11.58 17.36
CA SER A 223 9.94 10.14 17.35
C SER A 223 11.11 9.78 16.46
N TYR A 224 11.83 8.75 16.88
CA TYR A 224 12.86 8.10 16.07
C TYR A 224 12.67 6.59 16.19
N ALA A 225 12.64 5.89 15.05
CA ALA A 225 12.57 4.45 14.98
C ALA A 225 13.58 3.92 13.97
N ASP A 226 14.25 2.85 14.32
CA ASP A 226 15.22 2.14 13.48
C ASP A 226 14.97 0.63 13.57
N GLN A 227 15.03 -0.04 12.45
CA GLN A 227 14.94 -1.50 12.38
C GLN A 227 15.98 -2.05 11.41
N SER A 228 16.54 -3.20 11.77
CA SER A 228 17.52 -3.89 10.92
C SER A 228 16.82 -4.57 9.75
N ASN A 229 17.58 -4.90 8.70
CA ASN A 229 17.07 -5.75 7.63
C ASN A 229 16.95 -7.21 8.11
N LEU A 230 16.03 -7.95 7.49
CA LEU A 230 15.92 -9.40 7.57
C LEU A 230 16.22 -9.97 6.18
N MET A 231 17.24 -10.82 6.08
CA MET A 231 17.59 -11.47 4.81
C MET A 231 16.68 -12.68 4.56
N GLN A 232 16.50 -13.05 3.30
CA GLN A 232 15.77 -14.28 2.97
C GLN A 232 16.43 -15.52 3.57
N ALA A 233 17.77 -15.56 3.60
CA ALA A 233 18.54 -16.64 4.21
C ALA A 233 18.34 -16.79 5.73
N ASP A 234 17.87 -15.75 6.44
CA ASP A 234 17.71 -15.77 7.89
C ASP A 234 16.51 -16.63 8.36
N ARG A 235 15.64 -17.01 7.42
CA ARG A 235 14.46 -17.85 7.68
C ARG A 235 14.43 -19.03 6.72
N GLU A 236 14.36 -20.25 7.25
CA GLU A 236 14.33 -21.47 6.45
C GLU A 236 13.11 -21.50 5.53
N PHE A 237 11.95 -21.13 6.03
CA PHE A 237 10.71 -21.11 5.23
C PHE A 237 10.73 -20.09 4.07
N LEU A 238 11.65 -19.10 4.06
CA LEU A 238 11.86 -18.16 2.95
C LEU A 238 12.89 -18.64 1.95
N SER A 239 13.94 -19.30 2.44
CA SER A 239 15.13 -19.67 1.66
C SER A 239 15.12 -21.09 1.14
N ARG A 240 14.07 -21.85 1.40
CA ARG A 240 13.96 -23.28 1.06
C ARG A 240 14.07 -23.54 -0.46
N GLY A 241 13.45 -22.70 -1.30
CA GLY A 241 13.46 -22.82 -2.75
C GLY A 241 12.61 -23.98 -3.32
N ASP A 242 12.52 -25.11 -2.63
CA ASP A 242 11.63 -26.24 -2.95
C ASP A 242 10.60 -26.40 -1.83
N TYR A 243 9.33 -26.23 -2.15
CA TYR A 243 8.20 -26.26 -1.21
C TYR A 243 7.28 -27.46 -1.41
N ARG A 244 7.66 -28.48 -2.20
CA ARG A 244 6.82 -29.64 -2.50
C ARG A 244 6.48 -30.47 -1.26
N ASP A 245 7.34 -30.51 -0.27
CA ASP A 245 7.14 -31.19 1.02
C ASP A 245 6.06 -30.54 1.90
N VAL A 246 5.67 -29.29 1.58
CA VAL A 246 4.60 -28.56 2.26
C VAL A 246 3.42 -28.26 1.33
N GLY A 247 3.31 -28.97 0.20
CA GLY A 247 2.22 -28.82 -0.76
C GLY A 247 2.38 -27.67 -1.72
N GLY A 248 3.59 -27.15 -1.88
CA GLY A 248 3.90 -26.03 -2.75
C GLY A 248 4.64 -26.42 -4.02
N SER A 249 5.05 -25.42 -4.76
CA SER A 249 5.84 -25.55 -5.99
C SER A 249 7.35 -25.33 -5.74
N VAL A 250 8.14 -25.62 -6.76
CA VAL A 250 9.57 -25.33 -6.76
C VAL A 250 9.79 -23.89 -7.19
N ASN A 251 10.43 -23.10 -6.34
CA ASN A 251 10.88 -21.74 -6.62
C ASN A 251 12.39 -21.70 -6.82
N GLN A 252 12.89 -22.60 -7.67
CA GLN A 252 14.31 -22.64 -8.07
C GLN A 252 14.48 -22.07 -9.47
N SER A 253 15.73 -21.81 -9.85
CA SER A 253 16.04 -21.11 -11.09
C SER A 253 17.02 -21.91 -11.94
N TYR A 254 16.91 -21.73 -13.26
CA TYR A 254 17.94 -22.11 -14.20
C TYR A 254 19.07 -21.07 -14.32
N GLN A 255 18.89 -19.90 -13.73
CA GLN A 255 19.97 -18.90 -13.65
C GLN A 255 20.94 -19.32 -12.55
N CYS A 256 22.02 -19.94 -12.94
CA CYS A 256 23.02 -20.55 -12.07
C CYS A 256 24.42 -19.95 -12.27
N ALA A 257 25.35 -20.30 -11.41
CA ALA A 257 26.77 -20.08 -11.62
C ALA A 257 27.54 -21.36 -11.24
N PRO A 258 28.12 -22.06 -12.24
CA PRO A 258 28.16 -21.76 -13.67
C PRO A 258 26.79 -21.85 -14.37
N ALA A 259 26.69 -21.25 -15.56
CA ALA A 259 25.45 -21.18 -16.33
C ALA A 259 24.85 -22.55 -16.68
N THR A 260 23.52 -22.64 -16.71
CA THR A 260 22.83 -23.73 -17.40
C THR A 260 22.72 -23.44 -18.90
N ILE A 261 22.75 -24.49 -19.74
CA ILE A 261 22.96 -24.37 -21.18
C ILE A 261 21.87 -25.11 -21.96
N VAL A 262 21.31 -24.45 -22.95
CA VAL A 262 20.50 -25.05 -24.03
C VAL A 262 21.32 -24.95 -25.30
N ALA A 263 21.80 -26.07 -25.81
CA ALA A 263 22.59 -26.11 -27.03
C ALA A 263 21.71 -26.24 -28.27
N GLY A 264 22.05 -25.56 -29.38
CA GLY A 264 21.30 -25.63 -30.62
C GLY A 264 21.10 -27.04 -31.14
N GLY A 265 19.87 -27.41 -31.50
CA GLY A 265 19.53 -28.73 -32.04
C GLY A 265 19.32 -29.85 -31.01
N VAL A 266 19.49 -29.58 -29.73
CA VAL A 266 19.26 -30.55 -28.63
C VAL A 266 18.06 -30.06 -27.80
N ALA A 267 17.11 -30.95 -27.53
CA ALA A 267 15.98 -30.64 -26.64
C ALA A 267 16.45 -30.73 -25.18
N GLY A 268 15.96 -29.80 -24.36
CA GLY A 268 16.22 -29.75 -22.93
C GLY A 268 17.45 -28.90 -22.53
N VAL A 269 17.78 -28.95 -21.25
CA VAL A 269 18.79 -28.10 -20.60
C VAL A 269 19.92 -28.95 -20.04
N PHE A 270 21.18 -28.62 -20.37
CA PHE A 270 22.35 -29.15 -19.72
C PHE A 270 22.62 -28.39 -18.42
N LEU A 271 22.71 -29.09 -17.30
CA LEU A 271 22.92 -28.50 -15.99
C LEU A 271 24.40 -28.23 -15.67
N SER A 272 25.31 -28.85 -16.44
CA SER A 272 26.76 -28.64 -16.33
C SER A 272 27.45 -28.88 -17.65
N LEU A 273 28.73 -28.49 -17.79
CA LEU A 273 29.55 -28.75 -18.98
C LEU A 273 29.85 -30.24 -19.18
N ASP A 274 29.91 -31.01 -18.13
CA ASP A 274 30.18 -32.46 -18.18
C ASP A 274 28.93 -33.28 -18.49
N ALA A 275 27.74 -32.65 -18.51
CA ALA A 275 26.50 -33.34 -18.74
C ALA A 275 26.41 -33.88 -20.20
N THR A 276 26.06 -35.17 -20.33
CA THR A 276 25.77 -35.85 -21.60
C THR A 276 24.26 -35.93 -21.85
N GLU A 277 23.47 -35.79 -20.80
CA GLU A 277 22.01 -35.82 -20.83
C GLU A 277 21.42 -34.46 -20.52
N THR A 278 20.22 -34.18 -21.01
CA THR A 278 19.46 -32.97 -20.73
C THR A 278 18.27 -33.28 -19.84
N VAL A 279 17.82 -32.29 -19.09
CA VAL A 279 16.54 -32.30 -18.37
C VAL A 279 15.52 -31.38 -19.06
N ASP A 280 14.25 -31.70 -18.90
CA ASP A 280 13.18 -30.83 -19.37
C ASP A 280 13.23 -29.50 -18.63
N ARG A 281 12.97 -28.43 -19.36
CA ARG A 281 12.97 -27.09 -18.82
C ARG A 281 11.63 -26.77 -18.17
N ASN A 282 11.43 -27.27 -16.98
CA ASN A 282 10.33 -26.86 -16.12
C ASN A 282 10.85 -26.49 -14.72
N SER A 283 10.04 -25.78 -13.92
CA SER A 283 10.47 -25.30 -12.62
C SER A 283 10.92 -26.41 -11.66
N SER A 284 10.32 -27.60 -11.76
CA SER A 284 10.63 -28.73 -10.89
C SER A 284 12.04 -29.32 -11.12
N ASN A 285 12.67 -29.02 -12.25
CA ASN A 285 14.02 -29.49 -12.62
C ASN A 285 15.08 -28.39 -12.51
N ALA A 286 14.71 -27.16 -12.09
CA ALA A 286 15.65 -26.07 -11.96
C ALA A 286 16.65 -26.35 -10.80
N PRO A 287 17.97 -26.18 -11.04
CA PRO A 287 18.99 -26.70 -10.09
C PRO A 287 19.43 -25.70 -9.03
N CYS A 288 19.09 -24.39 -9.18
CA CYS A 288 19.72 -23.36 -8.36
C CYS A 288 18.71 -22.63 -7.47
N ASN A 289 19.00 -22.65 -6.18
CA ASN A 289 18.20 -21.90 -5.20
C ASN A 289 18.74 -20.47 -5.07
N ASN A 290 18.11 -19.52 -5.73
CA ASN A 290 18.41 -18.09 -5.62
C ASN A 290 17.62 -17.40 -4.50
N SER A 291 16.71 -18.11 -3.81
CA SER A 291 15.93 -17.58 -2.68
C SER A 291 16.76 -17.32 -1.42
N ILE A 292 18.03 -17.70 -1.43
CA ILE A 292 18.99 -17.41 -0.34
C ILE A 292 19.55 -15.98 -0.40
N TYR A 293 19.34 -15.28 -1.50
CA TYR A 293 19.90 -13.96 -1.70
C TYR A 293 18.85 -12.86 -1.49
N GLY A 294 19.35 -11.68 -1.15
CA GLY A 294 18.51 -10.48 -1.06
C GLY A 294 17.82 -10.30 0.30
N THR A 295 17.26 -9.15 0.44
CA THR A 295 16.52 -8.73 1.64
C THR A 295 15.08 -9.19 1.55
N ASN A 296 14.54 -9.76 2.64
CA ASN A 296 13.11 -9.98 2.80
C ASN A 296 12.42 -8.75 3.40
N LEU A 297 12.90 -8.29 4.57
CA LEU A 297 12.46 -7.01 5.14
C LEU A 297 13.61 -6.02 5.07
N PRO A 298 13.42 -4.82 4.50
CA PRO A 298 14.46 -3.81 4.44
C PRO A 298 14.80 -3.26 5.83
N SER A 299 16.00 -2.76 6.01
CA SER A 299 16.24 -1.86 7.13
C SER A 299 15.46 -0.57 6.92
N GLN A 300 14.96 -0.01 8.02
CA GLN A 300 14.17 1.22 7.98
C GLN A 300 14.59 2.17 9.09
N MET A 301 14.62 3.46 8.76
CA MET A 301 14.78 4.56 9.70
C MET A 301 13.63 5.55 9.52
N ARG A 302 12.98 5.90 10.62
CA ARG A 302 11.96 6.97 10.67
C ARG A 302 12.34 8.01 11.69
N ALA A 303 12.08 9.26 11.36
CA ALA A 303 12.27 10.41 12.26
C ALA A 303 11.15 11.41 12.02
N ASN A 304 10.47 11.80 13.09
CA ASN A 304 9.38 12.79 13.05
C ASN A 304 9.62 13.89 14.06
N ALA A 305 9.20 15.10 13.74
CA ALA A 305 9.19 16.24 14.63
C ALA A 305 7.94 17.08 14.39
N LEU A 306 7.17 17.31 15.44
CA LEU A 306 5.91 18.04 15.41
C LEU A 306 5.93 19.14 16.45
N ILE A 307 5.43 20.32 16.10
CA ILE A 307 5.09 21.39 17.01
C ILE A 307 3.61 21.74 16.85
N LYS A 308 2.90 21.90 17.95
CA LYS A 308 1.51 22.38 17.98
C LYS A 308 1.38 23.51 19.01
N VAL A 309 0.67 24.54 18.60
CA VAL A 309 0.36 25.72 19.44
C VAL A 309 -1.15 25.91 19.39
N THR A 310 -1.74 26.04 20.55
CA THR A 310 -3.16 26.39 20.70
C THR A 310 -3.28 27.59 21.60
N ASN A 311 -4.05 28.61 21.20
CA ASN A 311 -4.26 29.78 22.00
C ASN A 311 -5.66 30.36 21.80
N ASP A 312 -6.31 30.69 22.89
CA ASP A 312 -7.59 31.39 22.95
C ASP A 312 -7.31 32.90 23.12
N PHE A 313 -7.34 33.65 22.03
CA PHE A 313 -7.08 35.10 22.02
C PHE A 313 -8.18 35.90 22.71
N SER A 314 -9.35 35.33 22.83
CA SER A 314 -10.49 35.82 23.59
C SER A 314 -11.47 34.65 23.80
N ASP A 315 -12.50 34.84 24.62
CA ASP A 315 -13.61 33.87 24.83
C ASP A 315 -14.31 33.47 23.51
N LYS A 316 -14.07 34.21 22.43
CA LYS A 316 -14.72 33.99 21.13
C LYS A 316 -13.75 33.65 20.00
N PHE A 317 -12.47 33.76 20.21
CA PHE A 317 -11.50 33.58 19.12
C PHE A 317 -10.38 32.62 19.52
N HIS A 318 -10.40 31.43 18.90
CA HIS A 318 -9.50 30.32 19.17
C HIS A 318 -8.67 30.02 17.93
N VAL A 319 -7.38 29.76 18.12
CA VAL A 319 -6.46 29.42 17.02
C VAL A 319 -5.62 28.21 17.41
N THR A 320 -5.57 27.24 16.53
CA THR A 320 -4.65 26.10 16.64
C THR A 320 -3.77 26.02 15.39
N ALA A 321 -2.48 25.91 15.60
CA ALA A 321 -1.50 25.78 14.54
C ALA A 321 -0.62 24.56 14.79
N MET A 322 -0.37 23.75 13.78
CA MET A 322 0.49 22.58 13.85
C MET A 322 1.43 22.55 12.65
N MET A 323 2.67 22.17 12.87
CA MET A 323 3.64 21.88 11.82
C MET A 323 4.38 20.59 12.14
N ASN A 324 4.51 19.73 11.16
CA ASN A 324 5.16 18.43 11.28
C ASN A 324 6.14 18.20 10.13
N TYR A 325 7.32 17.69 10.45
CA TYR A 325 8.29 17.14 9.48
C TYR A 325 8.50 15.65 9.77
N SER A 326 8.49 14.85 8.72
CA SER A 326 8.74 13.42 8.80
C SER A 326 9.72 12.98 7.71
N ARG A 327 10.63 12.09 8.09
CA ARG A 327 11.48 11.32 7.18
C ARG A 327 11.29 9.83 7.40
N ASN A 328 11.06 9.09 6.32
CA ASN A 328 11.09 7.64 6.28
C ASN A 328 12.13 7.21 5.24
N GLN A 329 13.05 6.32 5.60
CA GLN A 329 14.05 5.78 4.70
C GLN A 329 14.14 4.28 4.87
N THR A 330 14.09 3.54 3.76
CA THR A 330 14.32 2.09 3.73
C THR A 330 15.54 1.76 2.87
N LYS A 331 16.19 0.61 3.18
CA LYS A 331 17.29 0.10 2.38
C LYS A 331 17.18 -1.42 2.23
N SER A 332 17.17 -1.88 0.98
CA SER A 332 17.13 -3.28 0.60
C SER A 332 18.42 -3.68 -0.08
N LEU A 333 19.03 -4.78 0.32
CA LEU A 333 20.20 -5.37 -0.35
C LEU A 333 19.72 -6.28 -1.47
N ASN A 334 20.36 -6.19 -2.64
CA ASN A 334 20.04 -7.03 -3.79
C ASN A 334 20.78 -8.38 -3.72
N GLY A 335 20.26 -9.37 -4.42
CA GLY A 335 20.96 -10.59 -4.76
C GLY A 335 21.77 -10.46 -6.06
N PRO A 336 22.49 -11.52 -6.46
CA PRO A 336 23.23 -11.54 -7.70
C PRO A 336 22.31 -11.37 -8.89
N GLY A 337 22.64 -10.44 -9.78
CA GLY A 337 21.96 -10.27 -11.03
C GLY A 337 22.26 -11.38 -12.02
N GLY A 338 21.32 -11.66 -12.92
CA GLY A 338 21.48 -12.70 -13.93
C GLY A 338 20.62 -12.47 -15.16
N ILE A 339 20.81 -13.31 -16.14
CA ILE A 339 20.06 -13.30 -17.41
C ILE A 339 19.54 -14.71 -17.69
N ASN A 340 18.32 -14.77 -18.18
CA ASN A 340 17.68 -16.01 -18.58
C ASN A 340 17.71 -16.16 -20.10
N GLN A 341 18.22 -17.32 -20.60
CA GLN A 341 18.22 -17.69 -22.03
C GLN A 341 18.92 -16.69 -22.97
N ALA A 342 20.06 -16.13 -22.56
CA ALA A 342 20.84 -15.30 -23.47
C ALA A 342 21.50 -16.15 -24.55
N THR A 343 21.33 -15.77 -25.82
CA THR A 343 21.98 -16.43 -26.96
C THR A 343 23.46 -16.06 -27.02
N VAL A 344 24.32 -17.05 -27.18
CA VAL A 344 25.76 -16.90 -27.28
C VAL A 344 26.27 -17.72 -28.47
N PHE A 345 27.26 -17.18 -29.18
CA PHE A 345 27.84 -17.77 -30.40
C PHE A 345 29.26 -18.26 -30.16
N SER A 346 29.58 -19.42 -30.72
CA SER A 346 30.93 -19.99 -30.69
C SER A 346 31.90 -19.27 -31.64
N PRO A 347 33.22 -19.28 -31.37
CA PRO A 347 34.21 -18.81 -32.31
C PRO A 347 34.08 -19.49 -33.69
N GLY A 348 34.07 -18.69 -34.76
CA GLY A 348 33.93 -19.15 -36.15
C GLY A 348 32.49 -19.35 -36.62
N SER A 349 31.48 -19.09 -35.79
CA SER A 349 30.07 -19.23 -36.15
C SER A 349 29.54 -18.06 -37.02
N GLY A 350 30.18 -16.89 -36.99
CA GLY A 350 29.78 -15.69 -37.66
C GLY A 350 28.67 -14.89 -36.94
N GLY A 351 28.25 -15.29 -35.73
CA GLY A 351 27.26 -14.63 -34.93
C GLY A 351 25.83 -14.72 -35.54
N PHE A 352 24.94 -13.80 -35.16
CA PHE A 352 23.54 -13.80 -35.60
C PHE A 352 23.45 -13.56 -37.11
N GLY A 353 23.00 -14.58 -37.86
CA GLY A 353 22.81 -14.54 -39.30
C GLY A 353 24.10 -14.27 -40.13
N GLY A 354 25.29 -14.40 -39.55
CA GLY A 354 26.56 -14.08 -40.18
C GLY A 354 26.83 -12.60 -40.38
N VAL A 355 25.98 -11.73 -39.79
CA VAL A 355 25.98 -10.29 -40.07
C VAL A 355 27.00 -9.53 -39.22
N ASN A 356 27.42 -10.07 -38.05
CA ASN A 356 28.29 -9.36 -37.11
C ASN A 356 29.50 -10.21 -36.72
N ALA A 357 30.62 -9.99 -37.39
CA ALA A 357 31.91 -10.41 -36.88
C ALA A 357 32.15 -9.77 -35.51
N GLY A 358 32.43 -10.59 -34.51
CA GLY A 358 32.70 -10.12 -33.13
C GLY A 358 31.63 -10.40 -32.09
N GLN A 359 30.51 -11.03 -32.44
CA GLN A 359 29.56 -11.56 -31.43
C GLN A 359 30.03 -12.87 -30.81
N GLU A 360 31.05 -13.45 -31.32
CA GLU A 360 31.58 -14.73 -30.89
C GLU A 360 32.30 -14.59 -29.56
N ASN A 361 31.87 -15.34 -28.53
CA ASN A 361 32.46 -15.26 -27.20
C ASN A 361 33.73 -16.15 -27.13
N PRO A 362 34.91 -15.59 -26.83
CA PRO A 362 36.15 -16.37 -26.76
C PRO A 362 36.17 -17.40 -25.64
N PHE A 363 35.28 -17.31 -24.66
CA PHE A 363 35.17 -18.26 -23.57
C PHE A 363 34.12 -19.34 -23.81
N TYR A 364 33.41 -19.29 -24.92
CA TYR A 364 32.38 -20.25 -25.27
C TYR A 364 32.87 -21.69 -25.12
N THR A 365 32.10 -22.49 -24.38
CA THR A 365 32.41 -23.88 -24.13
C THR A 365 31.16 -24.73 -24.29
N ASN A 366 31.24 -25.81 -25.08
CA ASN A 366 30.14 -26.72 -25.30
C ASN A 366 30.01 -27.75 -24.16
N PRO A 367 28.76 -28.12 -23.79
CA PRO A 367 28.54 -29.27 -22.91
C PRO A 367 28.93 -30.59 -23.63
N ALA A 368 29.34 -31.61 -22.87
CA ALA A 368 29.77 -32.89 -23.40
C ALA A 368 28.73 -33.59 -24.30
N GLY A 369 27.44 -33.38 -24.02
CA GLY A 369 26.34 -33.92 -24.82
C GLY A 369 26.04 -33.15 -26.12
N ALA A 370 26.69 -32.00 -26.38
CA ALA A 370 26.52 -31.22 -27.59
C ALA A 370 27.84 -30.56 -28.04
N PRO A 371 28.89 -31.32 -28.32
CA PRO A 371 30.25 -30.79 -28.52
C PRO A 371 30.40 -29.87 -29.75
N ASP A 372 29.53 -30.02 -30.73
CA ASP A 372 29.60 -29.31 -32.02
C ASP A 372 28.63 -28.11 -32.11
N ALA A 373 27.98 -27.75 -31.04
CA ALA A 373 27.02 -26.64 -31.03
C ALA A 373 27.73 -25.31 -31.31
N THR A 374 27.25 -24.59 -32.32
CA THR A 374 27.78 -23.26 -32.72
C THR A 374 27.06 -22.11 -32.03
N GLN A 375 25.98 -22.41 -31.36
CA GLN A 375 25.13 -21.46 -30.64
C GLN A 375 24.55 -22.11 -29.38
N GLN A 376 24.45 -21.36 -28.33
CA GLN A 376 23.84 -21.75 -27.07
C GLN A 376 22.87 -20.67 -26.56
N GLN A 377 21.89 -21.06 -25.75
CA GLN A 377 21.21 -20.17 -24.83
C GLN A 377 21.71 -20.50 -23.42
N VAL A 378 22.22 -19.49 -22.73
CA VAL A 378 22.73 -19.61 -21.37
C VAL A 378 21.85 -18.89 -20.38
N SER A 379 21.60 -19.51 -19.22
CA SER A 379 20.91 -18.87 -18.11
C SER A 379 21.87 -18.83 -16.92
N PHE A 380 22.15 -17.64 -16.40
CA PHE A 380 23.21 -17.46 -15.41
C PHE A 380 22.93 -16.35 -14.41
N ILE A 381 23.59 -16.41 -13.27
CA ILE A 381 23.82 -15.30 -12.34
C ILE A 381 25.29 -14.94 -12.34
N VAL A 382 25.62 -13.74 -11.90
CA VAL A 382 26.99 -13.26 -11.75
C VAL A 382 27.30 -13.05 -10.26
N PRO A 383 27.79 -14.08 -9.54
CA PRO A 383 28.18 -13.92 -8.16
C PRO A 383 29.40 -12.99 -8.03
N ARG A 384 29.48 -12.27 -6.92
CA ARG A 384 30.63 -11.45 -6.53
C ARG A 384 31.25 -12.02 -5.26
N GLU A 385 32.57 -12.06 -5.20
CA GLU A 385 33.30 -12.54 -4.02
C GLU A 385 33.06 -11.64 -2.78
N ASP A 386 32.85 -10.35 -2.99
CA ASP A 386 32.55 -9.39 -1.92
C ASP A 386 31.09 -9.41 -1.46
N GLY A 387 30.22 -10.20 -2.12
CA GLY A 387 28.79 -10.28 -1.82
C GLY A 387 28.02 -8.97 -2.08
N ASN A 388 28.64 -7.98 -2.70
CA ASN A 388 28.03 -6.67 -2.92
C ASN A 388 27.35 -6.60 -4.29
N TYR A 389 26.06 -6.80 -4.31
CA TYR A 389 25.20 -6.77 -5.50
C TYR A 389 24.45 -5.45 -5.68
N GLY A 390 24.88 -4.40 -4.95
CA GLY A 390 24.18 -3.15 -4.88
C GLY A 390 22.98 -3.17 -3.92
N TYR A 391 22.27 -2.07 -3.90
CA TYR A 391 21.10 -1.90 -3.00
C TYR A 391 20.07 -0.96 -3.60
N GLY A 392 18.85 -1.09 -3.14
CA GLY A 392 17.78 -0.11 -3.33
C GLY A 392 17.58 0.71 -2.06
N THR A 393 17.33 2.01 -2.22
CA THR A 393 16.81 2.86 -1.13
C THR A 393 15.52 3.49 -1.55
N SER A 394 14.58 3.58 -0.62
CA SER A 394 13.39 4.37 -0.78
C SER A 394 13.33 5.38 0.37
N GLN A 395 13.09 6.65 0.05
CA GLN A 395 13.04 7.73 1.03
C GLN A 395 11.81 8.60 0.77
N SER A 396 11.15 8.99 1.85
CA SER A 396 10.04 9.95 1.83
C SER A 396 10.30 11.04 2.87
N ASP A 397 10.33 12.28 2.42
CA ASP A 397 10.39 13.48 3.25
C ASP A 397 9.05 14.20 3.15
N THR A 398 8.42 14.48 4.28
CA THR A 398 7.08 15.09 4.33
C THR A 398 7.07 16.32 5.24
N ILE A 399 6.47 17.40 4.77
CA ILE A 399 6.09 18.56 5.57
C ILE A 399 4.57 18.63 5.57
N TYR A 400 3.99 18.74 6.74
CA TYR A 400 2.56 18.91 6.93
C TYR A 400 2.30 20.03 7.92
N ALA A 401 1.44 20.98 7.57
CA ALA A 401 1.11 22.10 8.41
C ALA A 401 -0.38 22.38 8.37
N THR A 402 -0.99 22.68 9.52
CA THR A 402 -2.40 23.01 9.64
C THR A 402 -2.60 24.29 10.43
N LEU A 403 -3.60 25.07 10.07
CA LEU A 403 -4.10 26.23 10.79
C LEU A 403 -5.61 26.14 10.92
N VAL A 404 -6.11 26.22 12.14
CA VAL A 404 -7.53 26.27 12.42
C VAL A 404 -7.81 27.53 13.24
N ALA A 405 -8.67 28.40 12.73
CA ALA A 405 -9.14 29.58 13.40
C ALA A 405 -10.66 29.52 13.56
N GLU A 406 -11.12 29.70 14.76
CA GLU A 406 -12.51 29.58 15.14
C GLU A 406 -12.99 30.85 15.78
N TYR A 407 -14.15 31.29 15.37
CA TYR A 407 -14.76 32.51 15.89
C TYR A 407 -16.21 32.24 16.28
N ASP A 408 -16.54 32.39 17.56
CA ASP A 408 -17.87 32.30 18.09
C ASP A 408 -18.59 33.62 17.85
N VAL A 409 -19.42 33.63 16.79
CA VAL A 409 -20.26 34.80 16.42
C VAL A 409 -21.27 35.08 17.52
N SER A 410 -21.79 33.99 18.11
CA SER A 410 -22.69 34.02 19.29
C SER A 410 -22.46 32.72 20.08
N ASP A 411 -23.15 32.55 21.20
CA ASP A 411 -23.09 31.35 22.03
C ASP A 411 -23.48 30.07 21.26
N ASP A 412 -24.29 30.21 20.19
CA ASP A 412 -24.80 29.10 19.37
C ASP A 412 -24.12 28.95 18.01
N TRP A 413 -23.39 29.98 17.54
CA TRP A 413 -22.89 30.00 16.16
C TRP A 413 -21.38 30.20 16.11
N THR A 414 -20.71 29.27 15.45
CA THR A 414 -19.24 29.31 15.25
C THR A 414 -18.92 29.32 13.75
N VAL A 415 -18.00 30.18 13.37
CA VAL A 415 -17.32 30.16 12.07
C VAL A 415 -15.95 29.54 12.23
N THR A 416 -15.63 28.55 11.39
CA THR A 416 -14.31 27.90 11.38
C THR A 416 -13.65 28.13 10.03
N LEU A 417 -12.43 28.69 10.05
CA LEU A 417 -11.52 28.73 8.91
C LEU A 417 -10.39 27.73 9.18
N SER A 418 -10.19 26.79 8.28
CA SER A 418 -9.06 25.85 8.37
C SER A 418 -8.28 25.78 7.07
N ASP A 419 -6.97 25.63 7.18
CA ASP A 419 -6.04 25.43 6.09
C ASP A 419 -5.10 24.26 6.41
N ALA A 420 -4.88 23.40 5.44
CA ALA A 420 -3.91 22.33 5.52
C ALA A 420 -2.98 22.38 4.31
N PHE A 421 -1.71 22.46 4.56
CA PHE A 421 -0.64 22.41 3.56
C PHE A 421 0.15 21.12 3.71
N GLY A 422 0.38 20.42 2.60
CA GLY A 422 1.20 19.24 2.55
C GLY A 422 2.20 19.28 1.40
N TRP A 423 3.42 18.90 1.69
CA TRP A 423 4.46 18.67 0.71
C TRP A 423 5.17 17.35 1.02
N ASN A 424 5.35 16.55 0.00
CA ASN A 424 6.07 15.28 0.10
C ASN A 424 7.05 15.15 -1.06
N ARG A 425 8.23 14.65 -0.76
CA ARG A 425 9.21 14.17 -1.73
C ARG A 425 9.47 12.70 -1.46
N SER A 426 9.20 11.86 -2.43
CA SER A 426 9.50 10.43 -2.40
C SER A 426 10.55 10.09 -3.46
N ASP A 427 11.64 9.45 -3.04
CA ASP A 427 12.74 8.99 -3.89
C ASP A 427 12.87 7.47 -3.81
N ASN A 428 13.03 6.83 -4.95
CA ASN A 428 13.45 5.42 -5.04
C ASN A 428 14.73 5.37 -5.88
N VAL A 429 15.83 4.91 -5.28
CA VAL A 429 17.15 4.91 -5.89
C VAL A 429 17.73 3.50 -5.86
N GLY A 430 18.06 2.97 -7.03
CA GLY A 430 18.89 1.77 -7.15
C GLY A 430 20.35 2.18 -7.35
N VAL A 431 21.23 1.65 -6.51
CA VAL A 431 22.66 1.97 -6.54
C VAL A 431 23.46 0.70 -6.83
N ASN A 432 24.34 0.78 -7.81
CA ASN A 432 25.20 -0.32 -8.22
C ASN A 432 24.41 -1.60 -8.53
N THR A 433 23.22 -1.48 -9.11
CA THR A 433 22.39 -2.61 -9.51
C THR A 433 22.98 -3.29 -10.74
N PHE A 434 22.53 -4.52 -11.00
CA PHE A 434 23.01 -5.30 -12.14
C PHE A 434 22.61 -4.64 -13.47
N CYS A 435 23.59 -4.48 -14.35
CA CYS A 435 23.41 -3.94 -15.70
C CYS A 435 23.21 -5.09 -16.70
N SER A 436 21.97 -5.48 -16.95
CA SER A 436 21.67 -6.56 -17.90
C SER A 436 22.18 -6.26 -19.32
N ALA A 437 22.06 -5.02 -19.78
CA ALA A 437 22.58 -4.59 -21.08
C ALA A 437 24.11 -4.70 -21.16
N CYS A 438 24.82 -4.35 -20.07
CA CYS A 438 26.26 -4.47 -19.98
C CYS A 438 26.68 -5.96 -20.01
N ALA A 439 25.97 -6.82 -19.29
CA ALA A 439 26.23 -8.25 -19.25
C ALA A 439 26.00 -8.91 -20.62
N LEU A 440 24.90 -8.58 -21.30
CA LEU A 440 24.64 -9.06 -22.66
C LEU A 440 25.69 -8.57 -23.64
N LEU A 441 26.07 -7.30 -23.56
CA LEU A 441 27.09 -6.74 -24.44
C LEU A 441 28.44 -7.46 -24.25
N ALA A 442 28.82 -7.79 -23.04
CA ALA A 442 30.03 -8.58 -22.73
C ALA A 442 29.87 -10.07 -23.03
N LEU A 443 28.65 -10.59 -23.11
CA LEU A 443 28.37 -12.01 -23.35
C LEU A 443 28.28 -12.35 -24.85
N ASN A 444 27.53 -11.58 -25.63
CA ASN A 444 27.23 -11.86 -27.02
C ASN A 444 27.50 -10.68 -27.96
N GLY A 445 28.19 -9.65 -27.52
CA GLY A 445 28.58 -8.48 -28.32
C GLY A 445 27.45 -7.52 -28.69
N THR A 446 26.22 -7.76 -28.19
CA THR A 446 25.06 -6.88 -28.35
C THR A 446 24.22 -6.89 -27.06
N ALA A 447 23.46 -5.83 -26.80
CA ALA A 447 22.60 -5.78 -25.62
C ALA A 447 21.25 -6.51 -25.80
N GLN A 448 21.12 -7.36 -26.83
CA GLN A 448 19.92 -8.16 -27.08
C GLN A 448 20.05 -9.59 -26.56
N VAL A 449 19.02 -10.08 -25.88
CA VAL A 449 18.99 -11.44 -25.30
C VAL A 449 19.09 -12.52 -26.38
N ASN A 450 18.43 -12.32 -27.51
CA ASN A 450 18.48 -13.24 -28.66
C ASN A 450 19.75 -13.09 -29.52
N GLY A 451 20.67 -12.21 -29.15
CA GLY A 451 21.87 -11.94 -29.91
C GLY A 451 21.67 -11.16 -31.21
N ASN A 452 20.46 -10.75 -31.52
CA ASN A 452 20.19 -9.93 -32.71
C ASN A 452 20.65 -8.48 -32.49
N PRO A 453 21.55 -7.93 -33.33
CA PRO A 453 22.04 -6.56 -33.19
C PRO A 453 21.02 -5.51 -33.66
N TYR A 454 19.88 -5.93 -34.16
CA TYR A 454 18.80 -5.06 -34.60
C TYR A 454 17.60 -5.21 -33.67
N GLN A 455 16.92 -4.11 -33.45
CA GLN A 455 15.67 -4.09 -32.68
C GLN A 455 14.62 -3.33 -33.49
N THR A 456 13.49 -3.96 -33.76
CA THR A 456 12.35 -3.32 -34.41
C THR A 456 11.46 -2.71 -33.33
N ASN A 457 11.44 -1.38 -33.26
CA ASN A 457 10.54 -0.63 -32.38
C ASN A 457 9.28 -0.14 -33.08
N VAL A 458 9.36 -0.04 -34.43
CA VAL A 458 8.26 0.37 -35.30
C VAL A 458 8.27 -0.59 -36.49
N PRO A 459 7.11 -1.11 -36.90
CA PRO A 459 7.01 -1.98 -38.05
C PRO A 459 7.70 -1.38 -39.28
N GLY A 460 8.59 -2.13 -39.90
CA GLY A 460 9.36 -1.72 -41.06
C GLY A 460 10.57 -0.81 -40.76
N GLN A 461 10.93 -0.62 -39.50
CA GLN A 461 12.13 0.14 -39.14
C GLN A 461 12.99 -0.66 -38.16
N ASP A 462 14.17 -1.09 -38.58
CA ASP A 462 15.17 -1.70 -37.75
C ASP A 462 16.03 -0.65 -37.07
N VAL A 463 16.10 -0.69 -35.74
CA VAL A 463 17.02 0.15 -34.97
C VAL A 463 18.29 -0.65 -34.69
N VAL A 464 19.42 -0.15 -35.10
CA VAL A 464 20.72 -0.79 -34.83
C VAL A 464 21.05 -0.63 -33.36
N VAL A 465 21.13 -1.74 -32.66
CA VAL A 465 21.60 -1.81 -31.29
C VAL A 465 23.12 -1.74 -31.23
N HIS A 466 23.68 -1.13 -30.21
CA HIS A 466 25.13 -1.06 -30.03
C HIS A 466 25.77 -2.45 -30.11
N ASN A 467 26.77 -2.60 -30.96
CA ASN A 467 27.51 -3.84 -31.17
C ASN A 467 28.98 -3.66 -30.77
N MET A 468 29.49 -4.58 -29.97
CA MET A 468 30.86 -4.58 -29.48
C MET A 468 31.55 -5.90 -29.86
N PRO A 469 32.61 -5.87 -30.69
CA PRO A 469 33.41 -7.07 -30.92
C PRO A 469 34.01 -7.63 -29.60
N LEU A 470 33.84 -8.94 -29.40
CA LEU A 470 34.33 -9.60 -28.19
C LEU A 470 35.79 -10.03 -28.33
N THR A 471 36.53 -9.81 -27.26
CA THR A 471 37.92 -10.27 -27.06
C THR A 471 38.02 -10.89 -25.67
N VAL A 472 39.13 -11.55 -25.34
CA VAL A 472 39.40 -12.07 -24.01
C VAL A 472 39.34 -10.99 -22.91
N GLU A 473 39.62 -9.73 -23.28
CA GLU A 473 39.65 -8.64 -22.31
C GLU A 473 38.28 -8.06 -21.99
N ASN A 474 37.30 -8.15 -22.93
CA ASN A 474 35.99 -7.54 -22.79
C ASN A 474 34.83 -8.55 -22.75
N ALA A 475 35.09 -9.84 -22.85
CA ALA A 475 34.07 -10.88 -22.81
C ALA A 475 33.77 -11.35 -21.38
N LEU A 476 32.52 -11.75 -21.18
CA LEU A 476 32.01 -12.36 -19.93
C LEU A 476 32.09 -13.88 -20.03
N ASP A 477 32.76 -14.52 -19.07
CA ASP A 477 32.79 -15.97 -18.88
C ASP A 477 31.73 -16.43 -17.89
N VAL A 478 30.74 -17.17 -18.37
CA VAL A 478 29.63 -17.72 -17.55
C VAL A 478 29.73 -19.25 -17.40
N TRP A 479 30.71 -19.90 -18.03
CA TRP A 479 30.89 -21.36 -18.04
C TRP A 479 31.80 -21.86 -16.92
N SER A 480 32.73 -21.02 -16.46
CA SER A 480 33.66 -21.37 -15.38
C SER A 480 32.99 -21.29 -14.02
N MET A 481 33.48 -22.08 -13.06
CA MET A 481 33.04 -21.98 -11.66
C MET A 481 33.32 -20.59 -11.09
N PRO A 482 32.50 -20.11 -10.17
CA PRO A 482 32.76 -18.86 -9.43
C PRO A 482 34.19 -18.87 -8.83
N GLY A 483 34.89 -17.76 -8.94
CA GLY A 483 36.32 -17.65 -8.53
C GLY A 483 37.32 -18.20 -9.53
N GLN A 484 36.87 -18.91 -10.59
CA GLN A 484 37.71 -19.40 -11.69
C GLN A 484 37.39 -18.75 -13.04
N ALA A 485 36.39 -17.84 -13.05
CA ALA A 485 35.99 -17.15 -14.26
C ALA A 485 37.12 -16.30 -14.83
N ARG A 486 37.26 -16.38 -16.16
CA ARG A 486 38.31 -15.68 -16.93
C ARG A 486 37.88 -14.24 -17.26
N THR A 487 36.75 -13.79 -16.74
CA THR A 487 36.21 -12.45 -16.90
C THR A 487 37.18 -11.40 -16.34
N SER A 488 37.55 -10.42 -17.15
CA SER A 488 38.44 -9.34 -16.72
C SER A 488 37.80 -8.48 -15.62
N GLU A 489 38.62 -7.84 -14.77
CA GLU A 489 38.16 -6.88 -13.77
C GLU A 489 37.36 -5.72 -14.40
N LEU A 490 37.71 -5.30 -15.62
CA LEU A 490 37.00 -4.27 -16.34
C LEU A 490 35.54 -4.66 -16.58
N VAL A 491 35.30 -5.88 -17.06
CA VAL A 491 33.95 -6.43 -17.29
C VAL A 491 33.24 -6.62 -15.97
N ALA A 492 33.83 -7.34 -15.02
CA ALA A 492 33.26 -7.62 -13.71
C ALA A 492 32.78 -6.34 -13.00
N ASN A 493 33.60 -5.30 -13.03
CA ASN A 493 33.26 -3.99 -12.45
C ASN A 493 32.18 -3.23 -13.24
N SER A 494 32.00 -3.49 -14.53
CA SER A 494 30.97 -2.84 -15.34
C SER A 494 29.57 -3.40 -15.08
N LEU A 495 29.45 -4.63 -14.59
CA LEU A 495 28.18 -5.34 -14.43
C LEU A 495 27.31 -4.80 -13.28
N TYR A 496 27.91 -4.18 -12.27
CA TYR A 496 27.23 -3.63 -11.10
C TYR A 496 27.47 -2.12 -10.99
N ARG A 497 27.06 -1.36 -12.02
CA ARG A 497 27.20 0.10 -12.08
C ARG A 497 25.91 0.81 -12.43
N ASN A 498 24.84 0.08 -12.56
CA ASN A 498 23.57 0.66 -12.94
C ASN A 498 22.96 1.44 -11.78
N ASN A 499 22.62 2.70 -12.01
CA ASN A 499 21.91 3.53 -11.06
C ASN A 499 20.58 3.95 -11.68
N THR A 500 19.53 3.80 -10.89
CA THR A 500 18.18 4.23 -11.25
C THR A 500 17.68 5.21 -10.20
N GLN A 501 16.87 6.16 -10.60
CA GLN A 501 16.22 7.08 -9.68
C GLN A 501 14.82 7.41 -10.18
N ASN A 502 13.85 7.22 -9.30
CA ASN A 502 12.49 7.71 -9.47
C ASN A 502 12.21 8.69 -8.35
N GLU A 503 11.84 9.90 -8.69
CA GLU A 503 11.57 10.97 -7.75
C GLU A 503 10.14 11.46 -7.99
N ASN A 504 9.38 11.63 -6.93
CA ASN A 504 8.03 12.16 -6.98
C ASN A 504 7.86 13.28 -5.96
N PHE A 505 7.24 14.38 -6.37
CA PHE A 505 6.87 15.50 -5.53
C PHE A 505 5.35 15.61 -5.52
N ASN A 506 4.76 15.51 -4.34
CA ASN A 506 3.34 15.76 -4.12
C ASN A 506 3.20 17.05 -3.31
N THR A 507 2.28 17.91 -3.73
CA THR A 507 1.93 19.12 -2.96
C THR A 507 0.42 19.26 -2.95
N PHE A 508 -0.15 19.58 -1.82
CA PHE A 508 -1.54 19.98 -1.72
C PHE A 508 -1.73 21.17 -0.79
N ASN A 509 -2.80 21.89 -1.03
CA ASN A 509 -3.33 22.88 -0.09
C ASN A 509 -4.85 22.73 -0.05
N GLN A 510 -5.41 22.65 1.17
CA GLN A 510 -6.83 22.48 1.44
C GLN A 510 -7.29 23.65 2.33
N ALA A 511 -8.11 24.54 1.80
CA ALA A 511 -8.73 25.61 2.57
C ALA A 511 -10.22 25.31 2.76
N LYS A 512 -10.72 25.40 4.00
CA LYS A 512 -12.12 25.19 4.35
C LYS A 512 -12.67 26.39 5.11
N LEU A 513 -13.92 26.72 4.82
CA LEU A 513 -14.70 27.68 5.60
C LEU A 513 -16.01 27.02 6.00
N GLY A 514 -16.26 26.93 7.28
CA GLY A 514 -17.46 26.32 7.86
C GLY A 514 -18.23 27.31 8.74
N LEU A 515 -19.52 27.15 8.76
CA LEU A 515 -20.45 27.84 9.70
C LEU A 515 -21.33 26.75 10.30
N GLN A 516 -21.43 26.73 11.62
CA GLN A 516 -22.29 25.80 12.34
C GLN A 516 -23.03 26.50 13.47
N GLY A 517 -24.21 25.97 13.83
CA GLY A 517 -24.98 26.49 14.92
C GLY A 517 -26.37 25.88 15.06
N SER A 518 -27.15 26.40 16.01
CA SER A 518 -28.51 26.00 16.27
C SER A 518 -29.48 26.89 15.47
N LEU A 519 -30.42 26.24 14.72
CA LEU A 519 -31.43 26.97 13.96
C LEU A 519 -32.63 27.38 14.86
N PHE A 520 -33.15 26.42 15.59
CA PHE A 520 -34.23 26.62 16.59
C PHE A 520 -34.39 25.36 17.44
N ASP A 521 -35.08 25.53 18.60
CA ASP A 521 -35.32 24.44 19.51
C ASP A 521 -36.55 23.65 19.12
N LEU A 522 -36.41 22.34 19.03
CA LEU A 522 -37.45 21.34 18.96
C LEU A 522 -37.77 20.85 20.41
N PRO A 523 -38.93 20.21 20.63
CA PRO A 523 -39.24 19.62 21.95
C PRO A 523 -38.20 18.66 22.48
N ALA A 524 -37.41 18.05 21.60
CA ALA A 524 -36.35 17.07 21.95
C ALA A 524 -34.92 17.66 22.03
N GLY A 525 -34.75 18.94 21.71
CA GLY A 525 -33.45 19.62 21.72
C GLY A 525 -33.27 20.52 20.49
N SER A 526 -32.11 21.15 20.38
CA SER A 526 -31.85 22.11 19.29
C SER A 526 -31.61 21.42 17.95
N LEU A 527 -32.32 21.88 16.92
CA LEU A 527 -32.02 21.55 15.52
C LEU A 527 -30.72 22.24 15.14
N ARG A 528 -29.69 21.47 14.81
CA ARG A 528 -28.38 22.00 14.48
C ARG A 528 -28.04 21.84 12.99
N ILE A 529 -27.29 22.80 12.47
CA ILE A 529 -26.84 22.82 11.09
C ILE A 529 -25.35 23.11 11.02
N ALA A 530 -24.65 22.43 10.07
CA ALA A 530 -23.33 22.85 9.60
C ALA A 530 -23.38 23.02 8.08
N ILE A 531 -22.80 24.11 7.58
CA ILE A 531 -22.64 24.38 6.14
C ILE A 531 -21.23 24.83 5.89
N GLY A 532 -20.66 24.52 4.74
CA GLY A 532 -19.32 24.96 4.44
C GLY A 532 -18.92 24.78 2.99
N GLY A 533 -17.76 25.36 2.68
CA GLY A 533 -17.10 25.24 1.40
C GLY A 533 -15.66 24.89 1.54
N GLU A 534 -15.13 24.23 0.54
CA GLU A 534 -13.74 23.77 0.50
C GLU A 534 -13.14 24.03 -0.88
N TYR A 535 -11.87 24.42 -0.89
CA TYR A 535 -11.02 24.46 -2.08
C TYR A 535 -9.79 23.63 -1.83
N LEU A 536 -9.59 22.59 -2.65
CA LEU A 536 -8.44 21.72 -2.61
C LEU A 536 -7.66 21.85 -3.93
N TRP A 537 -6.36 22.11 -3.83
CA TRP A 537 -5.44 22.12 -4.94
C TRP A 537 -4.34 21.08 -4.73
N GLN A 538 -4.07 20.28 -5.75
CA GLN A 538 -3.08 19.21 -5.71
C GLN A 538 -2.17 19.27 -6.93
N THR A 539 -0.89 18.96 -6.72
CA THR A 539 0.06 18.73 -7.82
C THR A 539 0.91 17.51 -7.53
N GLN A 540 1.29 16.84 -8.61
CA GLN A 540 2.25 15.75 -8.58
C GLN A 540 3.25 15.95 -9.72
N THR A 541 4.54 15.88 -9.41
CA THR A 541 5.62 15.90 -10.40
C THR A 541 6.46 14.64 -10.25
N GLN A 542 6.50 13.84 -11.30
CA GLN A 542 7.33 12.65 -11.35
C GLN A 542 8.54 12.86 -12.24
N LYS A 543 9.71 12.41 -11.76
CA LYS A 543 10.95 12.33 -12.54
C LYS A 543 11.46 10.92 -12.49
N ILE A 544 11.57 10.30 -13.65
CA ILE A 544 12.00 8.92 -13.80
C ILE A 544 13.33 8.91 -14.56
N THR A 545 14.36 8.32 -13.94
CA THR A 545 15.64 8.04 -14.57
C THR A 545 15.81 6.54 -14.66
N SER A 546 15.94 6.03 -15.87
CA SER A 546 16.08 4.60 -16.14
C SER A 546 17.19 4.36 -17.16
N PRO A 547 17.78 3.15 -17.16
CA PRO A 547 18.67 2.75 -18.24
C PRO A 547 17.96 2.87 -19.59
N ASN A 548 18.62 3.46 -20.56
CA ASN A 548 18.11 3.56 -21.92
C ASN A 548 18.55 2.32 -22.71
N ASN A 549 17.65 1.40 -22.94
CA ASN A 549 17.92 0.17 -23.72
C ASN A 549 17.59 0.33 -25.22
N THR A 550 17.22 1.53 -25.64
CA THR A 550 16.88 1.86 -27.04
C THR A 550 17.66 3.08 -27.49
N GLY A 551 17.76 3.26 -28.80
CA GLY A 551 18.46 4.38 -29.36
C GLY A 551 19.95 4.11 -29.55
N PRO A 552 20.79 5.13 -29.72
CA PRO A 552 22.16 4.94 -30.19
C PRO A 552 23.07 4.18 -29.22
N THR A 553 22.72 4.17 -27.92
CA THR A 553 23.41 3.33 -26.94
C THR A 553 22.41 2.60 -26.07
N THR A 554 22.70 1.34 -25.73
CA THR A 554 21.88 0.50 -24.87
C THR A 554 22.29 0.56 -23.42
N THR A 555 23.37 1.26 -23.09
CA THR A 555 23.95 1.38 -21.74
C THR A 555 23.79 2.77 -21.14
N GLY A 556 23.19 3.70 -21.88
CA GLY A 556 22.92 5.07 -21.41
C GLY A 556 21.74 5.13 -20.45
N SER A 557 21.55 6.30 -19.85
CA SER A 557 20.37 6.60 -19.02
C SER A 557 19.51 7.66 -19.71
N GLY A 558 18.22 7.44 -19.71
CA GLY A 558 17.22 8.42 -20.10
C GLY A 558 16.48 8.95 -18.87
N PHE A 559 15.89 10.12 -19.00
CA PHE A 559 14.99 10.63 -17.97
C PHE A 559 13.72 11.19 -18.58
N ARG A 560 12.64 11.13 -17.80
CA ARG A 560 11.33 11.71 -18.15
C ARG A 560 10.78 12.48 -16.96
N THR A 561 10.04 13.55 -17.24
CA THR A 561 9.35 14.33 -16.22
C THR A 561 7.89 14.46 -16.61
N TYR A 562 7.00 14.16 -15.67
CA TYR A 562 5.55 14.30 -15.82
C TYR A 562 5.04 15.25 -14.76
N ASN A 563 4.08 16.10 -15.14
CA ASN A 563 3.46 17.04 -14.24
C ASN A 563 1.94 16.88 -14.30
N TYR A 564 1.33 16.76 -13.14
CA TYR A 564 -0.11 16.61 -12.98
C TYR A 564 -0.64 17.65 -12.02
N ASP A 565 -1.82 18.18 -12.25
CA ASP A 565 -2.51 19.09 -11.35
C ASP A 565 -4.02 18.85 -11.33
N ARG A 566 -4.63 19.21 -10.20
CA ARG A 566 -6.06 19.08 -9.96
C ARG A 566 -6.52 20.16 -8.99
N ASP A 567 -7.64 20.77 -9.33
CA ASP A 567 -8.42 21.65 -8.46
C ASP A 567 -9.75 21.01 -8.13
N VAL A 568 -10.18 21.13 -6.86
CA VAL A 568 -11.50 20.67 -6.41
C VAL A 568 -12.19 21.80 -5.66
N LYS A 569 -13.44 22.08 -6.02
CA LYS A 569 -14.32 23.03 -5.34
C LYS A 569 -15.50 22.29 -4.78
N SER A 570 -15.76 22.48 -3.48
CA SER A 570 -16.78 21.72 -2.78
C SER A 570 -17.68 22.60 -1.94
N ALA A 571 -18.93 22.16 -1.78
CA ALA A 571 -19.87 22.71 -0.83
C ALA A 571 -20.58 21.56 -0.10
N TYR A 572 -20.81 21.70 1.20
CA TYR A 572 -21.47 20.69 2.01
C TYR A 572 -22.45 21.29 3.01
N ALA A 573 -23.41 20.47 3.42
CA ALA A 573 -24.35 20.79 4.49
C ALA A 573 -24.66 19.53 5.30
N GLU A 574 -24.83 19.67 6.59
CA GLU A 574 -25.30 18.65 7.53
C GLU A 574 -26.36 19.23 8.45
N LEU A 575 -27.39 18.45 8.73
CA LEU A 575 -28.50 18.78 9.63
C LEU A 575 -28.63 17.67 10.67
N TYR A 576 -28.57 18.03 11.96
CA TYR A 576 -28.84 17.14 13.08
C TYR A 576 -30.21 17.47 13.67
N ILE A 577 -31.05 16.45 13.80
CA ILE A 577 -32.47 16.57 14.18
C ILE A 577 -32.72 15.66 15.39
N PRO A 578 -32.76 16.17 16.62
CA PRO A 578 -33.26 15.43 17.76
C PRO A 578 -34.81 15.35 17.69
N VAL A 579 -35.32 14.11 17.58
CA VAL A 579 -36.76 13.86 17.37
C VAL A 579 -37.44 13.52 18.69
N ILE A 580 -36.80 12.69 19.51
CA ILE A 580 -37.29 12.30 20.83
C ILE A 580 -36.12 12.36 21.81
N SER A 581 -36.37 13.00 22.98
CA SER A 581 -35.41 13.05 24.09
C SER A 581 -35.91 12.31 25.31
N PRO A 582 -35.05 11.95 26.26
CA PRO A 582 -35.41 11.24 27.50
C PRO A 582 -36.51 11.97 28.32
N GLU A 583 -36.55 13.31 28.30
CA GLU A 583 -37.49 14.15 29.02
C GLU A 583 -38.94 13.98 28.53
N MET A 584 -39.11 13.52 27.30
CA MET A 584 -40.42 13.28 26.71
C MET A 584 -41.12 12.03 27.25
N ASN A 585 -40.40 11.16 27.93
CA ASN A 585 -40.89 9.95 28.60
C ASN A 585 -41.74 9.04 27.69
N VAL A 586 -41.31 8.81 26.44
CA VAL A 586 -42.00 7.94 25.49
C VAL A 586 -41.65 6.47 25.79
N PRO A 587 -42.63 5.59 26.03
CA PRO A 587 -42.31 4.18 26.32
C PRO A 587 -41.53 3.47 25.20
N LEU A 588 -40.45 2.77 25.55
CA LEU A 588 -39.56 2.06 24.59
C LEU A 588 -38.86 2.95 23.58
N VAL A 589 -38.87 4.25 23.79
CA VAL A 589 -38.11 5.21 22.98
C VAL A 589 -37.44 6.20 23.92
N TYR A 590 -36.24 5.89 24.33
CA TYR A 590 -35.46 6.77 25.21
C TYR A 590 -34.96 8.00 24.44
N SER A 591 -34.39 7.80 23.25
CA SER A 591 -34.06 8.88 22.31
C SER A 591 -34.16 8.44 20.86
N ILE A 592 -34.43 9.40 19.95
CA ILE A 592 -34.31 9.27 18.51
C ILE A 592 -33.62 10.51 17.97
N ASP A 593 -32.50 10.28 17.26
CA ASP A 593 -31.73 11.29 16.58
C ASP A 593 -31.61 10.96 15.10
N LEU A 594 -31.74 11.94 14.24
CA LEU A 594 -31.56 11.82 12.79
C LEU A 594 -30.43 12.75 12.34
N SER A 595 -29.67 12.33 11.33
CA SER A 595 -28.74 13.20 10.60
C SER A 595 -28.97 13.05 9.09
N ILE A 596 -28.95 14.20 8.40
CA ILE A 596 -29.01 14.29 6.94
C ILE A 596 -27.85 15.16 6.51
N SER A 597 -27.00 14.64 5.63
CA SER A 597 -25.91 15.42 5.06
C SER A 597 -25.77 15.23 3.56
N GLY A 598 -25.14 16.19 2.91
CA GLY A 598 -24.86 16.11 1.49
C GLY A 598 -23.71 17.02 1.11
N ARG A 599 -22.97 16.60 0.09
CA ARG A 599 -21.81 17.31 -0.44
C ARG A 599 -21.84 17.29 -1.96
N TYR A 600 -21.46 18.40 -2.54
CA TYR A 600 -21.21 18.57 -3.97
C TYR A 600 -19.74 18.88 -4.18
N ASP A 601 -19.08 18.14 -5.09
CA ASP A 601 -17.68 18.33 -5.46
C ASP A 601 -17.57 18.55 -6.98
N SER A 602 -16.77 19.52 -7.40
CA SER A 602 -16.46 19.83 -8.79
C SER A 602 -14.95 19.77 -9.01
N TYR A 603 -14.52 18.81 -9.81
CA TYR A 603 -13.13 18.52 -10.16
C TYR A 603 -12.76 19.16 -11.49
N SER A 604 -11.52 19.62 -11.63
CA SER A 604 -11.02 20.19 -12.90
C SER A 604 -10.82 19.17 -14.01
N ASP A 605 -10.73 17.87 -13.65
CA ASP A 605 -10.30 16.79 -14.55
C ASP A 605 -11.33 15.67 -14.75
N VAL A 606 -12.18 15.34 -13.73
CA VAL A 606 -13.06 14.17 -13.77
C VAL A 606 -14.55 14.54 -13.61
N GLY A 607 -14.90 15.82 -13.66
CA GLY A 607 -16.29 16.28 -13.59
C GLY A 607 -16.78 16.57 -12.17
N HIS A 608 -17.99 16.16 -11.81
CA HIS A 608 -18.62 16.51 -10.54
C HIS A 608 -19.31 15.30 -9.91
N THR A 609 -19.50 15.36 -8.59
CA THR A 609 -20.20 14.35 -7.79
C THR A 609 -21.13 14.98 -6.78
N THR A 610 -22.17 14.24 -6.38
CA THR A 610 -23.08 14.62 -5.28
C THR A 610 -23.25 13.42 -4.38
N ASN A 611 -23.03 13.60 -3.08
CA ASN A 611 -22.91 12.50 -2.13
C ASN A 611 -23.83 12.75 -0.92
N PRO A 612 -25.06 12.18 -0.90
CA PRO A 612 -25.97 12.27 0.24
C PRO A 612 -25.65 11.21 1.31
N LYS A 613 -26.01 11.50 2.57
CA LYS A 613 -26.05 10.54 3.68
C LYS A 613 -27.28 10.77 4.53
N PHE A 614 -27.92 9.67 4.96
CA PHE A 614 -29.04 9.64 5.89
C PHE A 614 -28.70 8.68 7.03
N ALA A 615 -28.94 9.12 8.27
CA ALA A 615 -28.56 8.34 9.43
C ALA A 615 -29.56 8.50 10.57
N ALA A 616 -29.71 7.47 11.38
CA ALA A 616 -30.61 7.43 12.53
C ALA A 616 -30.03 6.64 13.69
N ASN A 617 -30.25 7.15 14.90
CA ASN A 617 -30.07 6.45 16.16
C ASN A 617 -31.43 6.30 16.84
N TRP A 618 -31.67 5.12 17.43
CA TRP A 618 -32.79 4.85 18.29
C TRP A 618 -32.31 4.15 19.55
N GLU A 619 -32.30 4.88 20.66
CA GLU A 619 -32.07 4.30 21.96
C GLU A 619 -33.41 3.88 22.57
N VAL A 620 -33.58 2.57 22.76
CA VAL A 620 -34.85 1.98 23.22
C VAL A 620 -35.01 2.18 24.72
N VAL A 621 -33.96 1.88 25.45
CA VAL A 621 -33.77 2.09 26.89
C VAL A 621 -32.33 2.50 27.14
N PRO A 622 -32.01 3.16 28.23
CA PRO A 622 -30.62 3.54 28.52
C PRO A 622 -29.64 2.39 28.41
N GLY A 623 -28.67 2.53 27.50
CA GLY A 623 -27.65 1.53 27.22
C GLY A 623 -28.04 0.44 26.21
N LEU A 624 -29.18 0.57 25.51
CA LEU A 624 -29.52 -0.24 24.33
C LEU A 624 -29.90 0.66 23.17
N LYS A 625 -28.98 0.83 22.22
CA LYS A 625 -29.12 1.71 21.07
C LYS A 625 -29.03 0.93 19.76
N PHE A 626 -29.99 1.14 18.87
CA PHE A 626 -29.95 0.74 17.48
C PHE A 626 -29.52 1.92 16.63
N ARG A 627 -28.76 1.65 15.58
CA ARG A 627 -28.29 2.66 14.64
C ARG A 627 -28.33 2.14 13.21
N GLY A 628 -28.45 3.06 12.27
CA GLY A 628 -28.40 2.72 10.86
C GLY A 628 -28.11 3.94 10.00
N ASN A 629 -27.44 3.71 8.88
CA ASN A 629 -27.16 4.75 7.91
C ASN A 629 -27.21 4.21 6.47
N TYR A 630 -27.35 5.14 5.54
CA TYR A 630 -27.20 4.97 4.09
C TYR A 630 -26.38 6.14 3.57
N SER A 631 -25.37 5.89 2.76
CA SER A 631 -24.55 6.91 2.14
C SER A 631 -24.12 6.54 0.73
N GLU A 632 -24.02 7.57 -0.11
CA GLU A 632 -23.33 7.52 -1.39
C GLU A 632 -21.98 8.21 -1.23
N SER A 633 -20.95 7.61 -1.81
CA SER A 633 -19.58 8.06 -1.69
C SER A 633 -18.84 7.88 -3.01
N PHE A 634 -17.65 8.46 -3.13
CA PHE A 634 -16.86 8.34 -4.35
C PHE A 634 -15.38 8.42 -4.09
N VAL A 635 -14.61 7.93 -5.08
CA VAL A 635 -13.16 8.12 -5.18
C VAL A 635 -12.84 8.77 -6.53
N ALA A 636 -12.12 9.88 -6.51
CA ALA A 636 -11.55 10.42 -7.71
C ALA A 636 -10.37 9.54 -8.17
N PRO A 637 -10.25 9.18 -9.45
CA PRO A 637 -9.08 8.46 -9.95
C PRO A 637 -7.79 9.18 -9.57
N PRO A 638 -6.71 8.45 -9.23
CA PRO A 638 -5.43 9.08 -8.93
C PRO A 638 -4.98 9.98 -10.07
N ILE A 639 -4.43 11.13 -9.73
CA ILE A 639 -4.02 12.16 -10.69
C ILE A 639 -3.03 11.62 -11.73
N ALA A 640 -2.10 10.74 -11.32
CA ALA A 640 -1.15 10.09 -12.20
C ALA A 640 -1.79 9.07 -13.16
N VAL A 641 -2.95 8.52 -12.83
CA VAL A 641 -3.69 7.59 -13.71
C VAL A 641 -4.39 8.33 -14.83
N ILE A 642 -4.89 9.53 -14.58
CA ILE A 642 -5.43 10.42 -15.60
C ILE A 642 -4.34 10.85 -16.57
N GLY A 643 -3.12 11.06 -16.05
CA GLY A 643 -1.94 11.32 -16.84
C GLY A 643 -1.75 12.77 -17.24
N ASP A 644 -0.68 13.04 -17.98
CA ASP A 644 -0.34 14.34 -18.53
C ASP A 644 -0.74 14.39 -20.01
N PRO A 645 -1.80 15.11 -20.36
CA PRO A 645 -2.29 15.15 -21.74
C PRO A 645 -1.30 15.79 -22.72
N THR A 646 -0.32 16.57 -22.22
CA THR A 646 0.67 17.24 -23.06
C THR A 646 1.85 16.33 -23.42
N GLN A 647 2.09 15.28 -22.60
CA GLN A 647 3.22 14.35 -22.77
C GLN A 647 2.77 12.94 -23.15
N GLY A 648 1.51 12.73 -23.41
CA GLY A 648 0.95 11.47 -23.84
C GLY A 648 0.75 10.42 -22.74
N TYR A 649 1.08 10.67 -21.55
CA TYR A 649 1.18 9.93 -20.30
C TYR A 649 2.59 9.65 -19.95
N LEU A 650 2.97 9.41 -18.81
CA LEU A 650 2.85 8.30 -18.22
C LEU A 650 3.62 8.01 -17.09
N TYR A 651 3.08 7.87 -16.13
CA TYR A 651 3.61 7.17 -15.07
C TYR A 651 4.01 5.79 -15.47
N SER A 652 5.11 5.41 -15.09
CA SER A 652 5.72 4.12 -15.02
C SER A 652 5.22 3.00 -15.93
N SER A 653 6.13 2.37 -16.54
CA SER A 653 6.03 0.99 -17.04
C SER A 653 4.75 0.60 -17.78
N GLY A 654 4.23 1.48 -18.63
CA GLY A 654 3.39 0.98 -19.68
C GLY A 654 4.23 0.03 -20.56
N SER A 655 3.88 -1.22 -20.61
CA SER A 655 4.53 -2.17 -21.52
C SER A 655 3.62 -2.45 -22.71
N VAL A 656 4.17 -2.37 -23.89
CA VAL A 656 3.59 -2.93 -25.10
C VAL A 656 4.53 -4.05 -25.53
N GLY A 657 4.02 -5.21 -25.77
CA GLY A 657 4.86 -6.34 -26.11
C GLY A 657 4.06 -7.53 -26.60
N VAL A 658 4.76 -8.61 -26.87
CA VAL A 658 4.14 -9.88 -27.26
C VAL A 658 3.25 -10.38 -26.11
N SER A 659 2.04 -10.83 -26.46
CA SER A 659 1.12 -11.43 -25.49
C SER A 659 1.76 -12.66 -24.85
N GLY A 660 1.86 -12.67 -23.51
CA GLY A 660 2.31 -13.83 -22.74
C GLY A 660 1.13 -14.60 -22.15
N GLY A 661 1.20 -15.93 -22.19
CA GLY A 661 0.19 -16.82 -21.63
C GLY A 661 -0.96 -17.17 -22.59
N LEU A 662 -1.49 -18.37 -22.44
CA LEU A 662 -2.61 -18.88 -23.21
C LEU A 662 -3.93 -18.37 -22.61
N ILE A 663 -4.85 -17.91 -23.43
CA ILE A 663 -6.21 -17.54 -23.03
C ILE A 663 -7.23 -18.22 -23.93
N ASN A 664 -8.34 -18.63 -23.34
CA ASN A 664 -9.50 -19.18 -24.06
C ASN A 664 -10.47 -18.06 -24.42
N VAL A 665 -10.66 -17.84 -25.71
CA VAL A 665 -11.53 -16.81 -26.25
C VAL A 665 -12.81 -17.45 -26.79
N PRO A 666 -14.00 -17.04 -26.30
CA PRO A 666 -15.27 -17.58 -26.77
C PRO A 666 -15.51 -17.24 -28.25
N ILE A 667 -15.80 -18.27 -29.07
CA ILE A 667 -16.09 -18.11 -30.52
C ILE A 667 -17.35 -17.26 -30.70
N ALA A 668 -18.29 -17.38 -29.77
CA ALA A 668 -19.53 -16.60 -29.82
C ALA A 668 -19.27 -15.07 -29.75
N ASN A 669 -18.20 -14.66 -29.06
CA ASN A 669 -17.83 -13.27 -28.88
C ASN A 669 -16.94 -12.76 -30.03
N TYR A 670 -16.10 -13.65 -30.57
CA TYR A 670 -15.10 -13.33 -31.61
C TYR A 670 -15.09 -14.40 -32.71
N PRO A 671 -16.15 -14.50 -33.55
CA PRO A 671 -16.26 -15.55 -34.57
C PRO A 671 -15.14 -15.47 -35.62
N GLU A 672 -14.54 -14.31 -35.84
CA GLU A 672 -13.45 -14.08 -36.75
C GLU A 672 -12.12 -14.74 -36.35
N ILE A 673 -12.03 -15.26 -35.13
CA ILE A 673 -10.85 -15.97 -34.65
C ILE A 673 -10.70 -17.35 -35.30
N VAL A 674 -11.81 -17.91 -35.78
CA VAL A 674 -11.82 -19.24 -36.40
C VAL A 674 -11.15 -19.19 -37.77
N GLY A 675 -10.15 -20.04 -37.96
CA GLY A 675 -9.43 -20.14 -39.24
C GLY A 675 -8.15 -19.30 -39.29
N ILE A 676 -7.79 -18.58 -38.24
CA ILE A 676 -6.46 -17.94 -38.12
C ILE A 676 -5.39 -19.04 -38.07
N PRO A 677 -4.36 -18.96 -38.95
CA PRO A 677 -3.29 -19.96 -38.98
C PRO A 677 -2.62 -20.16 -37.62
N GLY A 678 -2.49 -21.41 -37.16
CA GLY A 678 -1.79 -21.73 -35.92
C GLY A 678 -2.66 -21.67 -34.66
N ILE A 679 -3.95 -21.26 -34.75
CA ILE A 679 -4.87 -21.29 -33.61
C ILE A 679 -5.55 -22.66 -33.49
N THR A 680 -5.65 -23.14 -32.27
CA THR A 680 -6.45 -24.32 -31.92
C THR A 680 -7.81 -23.88 -31.40
N CYS A 681 -8.89 -24.32 -32.09
CA CYS A 681 -10.25 -24.04 -31.67
C CYS A 681 -10.96 -25.36 -31.29
N GLY A 682 -11.67 -25.34 -30.17
CA GLY A 682 -12.67 -26.33 -29.78
C GLY A 682 -14.05 -26.00 -30.34
N ALA A 683 -15.10 -26.53 -29.75
CA ALA A 683 -16.48 -26.26 -30.18
C ALA A 683 -16.97 -24.86 -29.76
N GLU A 684 -16.51 -24.34 -28.62
CA GLU A 684 -16.99 -23.09 -28.02
C GLU A 684 -15.91 -22.01 -27.87
N THR A 685 -14.64 -22.41 -27.78
CA THR A 685 -13.52 -21.49 -27.52
C THR A 685 -12.35 -21.77 -28.46
N CYS A 686 -11.59 -20.74 -28.74
CA CYS A 686 -10.26 -20.82 -29.37
C CYS A 686 -9.19 -20.43 -28.37
N GLU A 687 -8.04 -21.12 -28.40
CA GLU A 687 -6.91 -20.82 -27.53
C GLU A 687 -5.96 -19.87 -28.26
N ILE A 688 -5.72 -18.68 -27.67
CA ILE A 688 -4.76 -17.70 -28.17
C ILE A 688 -3.67 -17.42 -27.15
N GLY A 689 -2.48 -17.04 -27.57
CA GLY A 689 -1.38 -16.71 -26.68
C GLY A 689 -0.03 -16.94 -27.29
N SER A 690 1.02 -16.97 -26.49
CA SER A 690 2.39 -17.17 -26.93
C SER A 690 2.69 -18.65 -27.29
N SER A 691 1.92 -19.23 -28.20
CA SER A 691 2.41 -20.43 -28.87
C SER A 691 3.37 -20.03 -29.96
N ALA A 692 4.26 -20.92 -30.36
CA ALA A 692 5.33 -20.64 -31.35
C ALA A 692 4.83 -20.15 -32.73
N ASN A 693 3.53 -20.13 -32.97
CA ASN A 693 2.95 -19.90 -34.29
C ASN A 693 1.93 -18.77 -34.39
N VAL A 694 1.42 -18.22 -33.26
CA VAL A 694 0.41 -17.16 -33.31
C VAL A 694 0.73 -16.10 -32.30
N GLN A 695 1.00 -14.89 -32.80
CA GLN A 695 1.51 -13.82 -31.96
C GLN A 695 0.49 -12.71 -31.82
N GLY A 696 0.39 -12.22 -30.58
CA GLY A 696 -0.43 -11.08 -30.23
C GLY A 696 0.37 -10.02 -29.51
N MET A 697 -0.07 -8.79 -29.61
CA MET A 697 0.49 -7.70 -28.80
C MET A 697 -0.44 -7.37 -27.64
N ARG A 698 0.15 -7.06 -26.52
CA ARG A 698 -0.53 -6.61 -25.32
C ARG A 698 -0.07 -5.21 -24.96
N ARG A 699 -1.01 -4.32 -24.69
CA ARG A 699 -0.76 -2.99 -24.14
C ARG A 699 -1.24 -2.95 -22.70
N GLN A 700 -0.38 -2.53 -21.79
CA GLN A 700 -0.71 -2.34 -20.38
C GLN A 700 -0.19 -0.97 -19.96
N LEU A 701 -1.10 -0.01 -19.81
CA LEU A 701 -0.79 1.36 -19.43
C LEU A 701 -1.43 1.70 -18.09
N GLY A 702 -0.64 2.21 -17.17
CA GLY A 702 -1.10 2.64 -15.83
C GLY A 702 -1.72 4.03 -15.79
N GLY A 703 -1.78 4.75 -16.90
CA GLY A 703 -2.31 6.11 -16.92
C GLY A 703 -2.40 6.71 -18.34
N GLY A 704 -2.83 7.96 -18.43
CA GLY A 704 -2.88 8.72 -19.68
C GLY A 704 -4.08 8.38 -20.57
N LEU A 705 -5.12 7.78 -20.02
CA LEU A 705 -6.35 7.46 -20.71
C LEU A 705 -7.37 8.59 -20.51
N SER A 706 -7.85 9.14 -21.61
CA SER A 706 -8.99 10.08 -21.58
C SER A 706 -10.29 9.37 -21.21
N GLY A 707 -11.20 10.06 -20.53
CA GLY A 707 -12.54 9.55 -20.22
C GLY A 707 -12.66 8.79 -18.89
N MET A 708 -11.65 8.85 -18.02
CA MET A 708 -11.78 8.37 -16.65
C MET A 708 -12.84 9.16 -15.89
N THR A 709 -13.68 8.46 -15.14
CA THR A 709 -14.75 9.02 -14.32
C THR A 709 -14.50 8.77 -12.84
N PRO A 710 -15.15 9.51 -11.93
CA PRO A 710 -15.16 9.14 -10.53
C PRO A 710 -15.67 7.71 -10.34
N GLN A 711 -15.14 7.04 -9.34
CA GLN A 711 -15.52 5.70 -8.91
C GLN A 711 -16.52 5.85 -7.78
N PHE A 712 -17.63 5.13 -7.80
CA PHE A 712 -18.74 5.34 -6.87
C PHE A 712 -18.85 4.20 -5.87
N GLY A 713 -19.24 4.53 -4.64
CA GLY A 713 -19.56 3.58 -3.61
C GLY A 713 -20.91 3.86 -2.98
N THR A 714 -21.70 2.82 -2.73
CA THR A 714 -22.90 2.89 -1.92
C THR A 714 -22.67 2.04 -0.68
N SER A 715 -22.91 2.62 0.49
CA SER A 715 -22.83 1.91 1.75
C SER A 715 -24.10 2.06 2.58
N TRP A 716 -24.49 1.00 3.26
CA TRP A 716 -25.47 1.07 4.33
C TRP A 716 -25.08 0.13 5.46
N SER A 717 -25.39 0.52 6.68
CA SER A 717 -25.13 -0.30 7.86
C SER A 717 -26.29 -0.25 8.84
N VAL A 718 -26.43 -1.33 9.61
CA VAL A 718 -27.32 -1.41 10.77
C VAL A 718 -26.56 -2.02 11.92
N GLY A 719 -26.73 -1.47 13.12
CA GLY A 719 -25.97 -1.91 14.29
C GLY A 719 -26.74 -1.78 15.58
N VAL A 720 -26.19 -2.41 16.61
CA VAL A 720 -26.67 -2.35 17.97
C VAL A 720 -25.49 -2.10 18.91
N ASP A 721 -25.69 -1.17 19.86
CA ASP A 721 -24.76 -0.89 20.95
C ASP A 721 -25.44 -1.24 22.28
N VAL A 722 -24.71 -1.93 23.13
CA VAL A 722 -25.17 -2.46 24.43
C VAL A 722 -24.22 -2.05 25.52
N ALA A 723 -24.68 -1.23 26.47
CA ALA A 723 -23.95 -0.79 27.65
C ALA A 723 -24.90 -0.76 28.87
N PRO A 724 -25.29 -1.91 29.43
CA PRO A 724 -26.38 -2.01 30.39
C PRO A 724 -25.94 -1.47 31.77
N ARG A 725 -26.75 -0.61 32.39
CA ARG A 725 -26.46 -0.01 33.69
C ARG A 725 -26.29 -1.02 34.82
N PHE A 726 -26.91 -2.21 34.69
CA PHE A 726 -26.82 -3.27 35.72
C PHE A 726 -25.48 -4.06 35.65
N LEU A 727 -24.68 -3.85 34.59
CA LEU A 727 -23.35 -4.46 34.42
C LEU A 727 -22.34 -3.37 34.07
N PRO A 728 -21.92 -2.54 35.04
CA PRO A 728 -20.94 -1.47 34.77
C PRO A 728 -19.65 -2.03 34.23
N GLY A 729 -19.05 -1.35 33.27
CA GLY A 729 -17.83 -1.77 32.60
C GLY A 729 -18.04 -2.74 31.43
N PHE A 730 -19.26 -3.17 31.12
CA PHE A 730 -19.58 -3.97 29.94
C PHE A 730 -20.04 -3.05 28.81
N VAL A 731 -19.39 -3.20 27.65
CA VAL A 731 -19.75 -2.53 26.38
C VAL A 731 -19.67 -3.55 25.26
N ALA A 732 -20.69 -3.62 24.43
CA ALA A 732 -20.70 -4.43 23.22
C ALA A 732 -21.30 -3.64 22.05
N ALA A 733 -20.77 -3.84 20.88
CA ALA A 733 -21.31 -3.30 19.64
C ALA A 733 -21.22 -4.34 18.51
N ALA A 734 -22.24 -4.38 17.68
CA ALA A 734 -22.24 -5.18 16.46
C ALA A 734 -22.84 -4.38 15.30
N THR A 735 -22.22 -4.43 14.13
CA THR A 735 -22.65 -3.72 12.92
C THR A 735 -22.63 -4.67 11.75
N PHE A 736 -23.76 -4.88 11.10
CA PHE A 736 -23.79 -5.42 9.75
C PHE A 736 -23.59 -4.29 8.77
N PHE A 737 -22.68 -4.49 7.82
CA PHE A 737 -22.37 -3.52 6.76
C PHE A 737 -22.55 -4.14 5.37
N HIS A 738 -22.91 -3.28 4.43
CA HIS A 738 -22.99 -3.56 3.01
C HIS A 738 -22.36 -2.42 2.24
N ASN A 739 -21.32 -2.75 1.46
CA ASN A 739 -20.60 -1.78 0.63
C ASN A 739 -20.58 -2.27 -0.82
N THR A 740 -20.90 -1.37 -1.75
CA THR A 740 -20.60 -1.56 -3.18
C THR A 740 -19.53 -0.57 -3.59
N PHE A 741 -18.76 -0.93 -4.58
CA PHE A 741 -17.77 -0.06 -5.20
C PHE A 741 -17.78 -0.31 -6.71
N ASP A 742 -18.22 0.68 -7.47
CA ASP A 742 -18.50 0.56 -8.89
C ASP A 742 -17.55 1.44 -9.70
N GLY A 743 -17.06 0.91 -10.81
CA GLY A 743 -16.14 1.59 -11.71
C GLY A 743 -14.73 1.77 -11.14
N GLY A 744 -14.29 0.89 -10.25
CA GLY A 744 -12.93 0.88 -9.72
C GLY A 744 -11.89 0.84 -10.84
N VAL A 745 -10.86 1.70 -10.72
CA VAL A 745 -9.76 1.73 -11.69
C VAL A 745 -8.94 0.46 -11.57
N SER A 746 -8.90 -0.31 -12.64
CA SER A 746 -8.21 -1.58 -12.72
C SER A 746 -7.73 -1.87 -14.14
N SER A 747 -6.74 -2.73 -14.28
CA SER A 747 -6.28 -3.27 -15.56
C SER A 747 -6.95 -4.64 -15.76
N PRO A 748 -7.92 -4.76 -16.68
CA PRO A 748 -8.62 -6.02 -16.86
C PRO A 748 -7.68 -7.11 -17.38
N SER A 749 -7.84 -8.33 -16.89
CA SER A 749 -7.09 -9.48 -17.40
C SER A 749 -7.52 -9.83 -18.83
N PRO A 750 -6.67 -10.48 -19.63
CA PRO A 750 -7.06 -10.94 -20.97
C PRO A 750 -8.30 -11.84 -20.97
N THR A 751 -8.45 -12.69 -19.95
CA THR A 751 -9.63 -13.54 -19.75
C THR A 751 -10.88 -12.71 -19.49
N ALA A 752 -10.78 -11.66 -18.65
CA ALA A 752 -11.91 -10.76 -18.42
C ALA A 752 -12.32 -10.03 -19.71
N ILE A 753 -11.35 -9.56 -20.51
CA ILE A 753 -11.57 -8.91 -21.79
C ILE A 753 -12.31 -9.86 -22.76
N ALA A 754 -11.83 -11.10 -22.87
CA ALA A 754 -12.42 -12.07 -23.79
C ALA A 754 -13.86 -12.47 -23.42
N ASN A 755 -14.22 -12.46 -22.14
CA ASN A 755 -15.51 -12.95 -21.65
C ASN A 755 -16.54 -11.86 -21.29
N SER A 756 -16.16 -10.59 -21.26
CA SER A 756 -17.06 -9.49 -20.89
C SER A 756 -17.47 -8.68 -22.11
N ALA A 757 -18.78 -8.59 -22.38
CA ALA A 757 -19.30 -7.82 -23.51
C ALA A 757 -18.89 -6.34 -23.48
N GLY A 758 -18.87 -5.73 -22.29
CA GLY A 758 -18.45 -4.35 -22.10
C GLY A 758 -16.94 -4.09 -22.28
N LEU A 759 -16.14 -5.15 -22.49
CA LEU A 759 -14.69 -5.07 -22.73
C LEU A 759 -14.26 -5.59 -24.11
N HIS A 760 -15.22 -5.97 -24.96
CA HIS A 760 -14.92 -6.56 -26.27
C HIS A 760 -14.03 -5.67 -27.15
N ASP A 761 -14.22 -4.36 -27.08
CA ASP A 761 -13.42 -3.39 -27.87
C ASP A 761 -11.92 -3.42 -27.51
N LEU A 762 -11.56 -4.09 -26.43
CA LEU A 762 -10.18 -4.20 -25.95
C LEU A 762 -9.39 -5.36 -26.54
N LEU A 763 -10.06 -6.28 -27.22
CA LEU A 763 -9.43 -7.33 -28.03
C LEU A 763 -9.76 -7.10 -29.50
N THR A 764 -8.77 -6.68 -30.25
CA THR A 764 -8.87 -6.59 -31.71
C THR A 764 -8.32 -7.86 -32.33
N VAL A 765 -9.13 -8.53 -33.12
CA VAL A 765 -8.74 -9.72 -33.90
C VAL A 765 -8.50 -9.31 -35.34
N CYS A 766 -7.34 -9.66 -35.88
CA CYS A 766 -6.94 -9.39 -37.28
C CYS A 766 -6.82 -10.72 -38.05
N PRO A 767 -7.86 -11.25 -38.71
CA PRO A 767 -7.84 -12.59 -39.30
C PRO A 767 -6.79 -12.80 -40.40
N THR A 768 -6.38 -11.71 -41.03
CA THR A 768 -5.34 -11.72 -42.09
C THR A 768 -4.02 -11.10 -41.66
N GLY A 769 -3.84 -10.89 -40.33
CA GLY A 769 -2.75 -10.12 -39.76
C GLY A 769 -3.11 -8.63 -39.57
N CYS A 770 -2.67 -8.05 -38.45
CA CYS A 770 -2.82 -6.62 -38.21
C CYS A 770 -1.87 -5.82 -39.10
N THR A 771 -2.34 -4.72 -39.62
CA THR A 771 -1.51 -3.83 -40.43
C THR A 771 -0.50 -3.05 -39.57
N ASP A 772 0.61 -2.61 -40.17
CA ASP A 772 1.62 -1.78 -39.52
C ASP A 772 1.01 -0.51 -38.87
N ALA A 773 0.00 0.06 -39.53
CA ALA A 773 -0.70 1.23 -39.00
C ALA A 773 -1.49 0.91 -37.71
N GLN A 774 -2.20 -0.22 -37.69
CA GLN A 774 -2.93 -0.69 -36.48
C GLN A 774 -1.98 -1.00 -35.34
N ILE A 775 -0.86 -1.64 -35.65
CA ILE A 775 0.17 -1.95 -34.66
C ILE A 775 0.80 -0.67 -34.08
N ALA A 776 1.14 0.29 -34.97
CA ALA A 776 1.73 1.56 -34.55
C ALA A 776 0.77 2.41 -33.69
N GLU A 777 -0.51 2.45 -34.07
CA GLU A 777 -1.57 3.10 -33.28
C GLU A 777 -1.77 2.41 -31.94
N PHE A 778 -1.90 1.10 -31.93
CA PHE A 778 -2.06 0.31 -30.72
C PHE A 778 -0.87 0.45 -29.78
N ALA A 779 0.34 0.40 -30.29
CA ALA A 779 1.55 0.59 -29.52
C ALA A 779 1.74 2.03 -29.02
N ASN A 780 0.92 2.97 -29.49
CA ASN A 780 1.01 4.40 -29.15
C ASN A 780 2.42 4.98 -29.35
N LEU A 781 3.08 4.54 -30.42
CA LEU A 781 4.47 4.88 -30.70
C LEU A 781 4.67 6.39 -30.92
N ALA A 782 3.65 7.09 -31.45
CA ALA A 782 3.67 8.53 -31.64
C ALA A 782 3.84 9.32 -30.31
N ASN A 783 3.42 8.74 -29.18
CA ASN A 783 3.48 9.34 -27.84
C ASN A 783 4.63 8.77 -27.00
N GLY A 784 5.57 8.05 -27.59
CA GLY A 784 6.78 7.59 -26.95
C GLY A 784 6.60 6.40 -26.01
N ALA A 785 5.57 5.57 -26.22
CA ALA A 785 5.43 4.31 -25.50
C ALA A 785 6.64 3.39 -25.72
N THR A 786 7.02 2.65 -24.69
CA THR A 786 8.13 1.70 -24.77
C THR A 786 7.59 0.35 -25.22
N VAL A 787 8.09 -0.18 -26.32
CA VAL A 787 7.80 -1.55 -26.77
C VAL A 787 8.81 -2.49 -26.12
N SER A 788 8.33 -3.50 -25.41
CA SER A 788 9.16 -4.55 -24.80
C SER A 788 9.26 -5.72 -25.79
N GLY A 789 10.48 -6.00 -26.25
CA GLY A 789 10.75 -7.05 -27.23
C GLY A 789 10.59 -6.61 -28.69
N ALA A 790 10.89 -7.49 -29.62
CA ALA A 790 10.65 -7.26 -31.05
C ALA A 790 9.17 -7.44 -31.36
N ILE A 791 8.61 -6.56 -32.19
CA ILE A 791 7.27 -6.75 -32.74
C ILE A 791 7.35 -7.91 -33.72
N PRO A 792 6.50 -8.94 -33.61
CA PRO A 792 6.49 -10.07 -34.54
C PRO A 792 6.10 -9.63 -35.94
N ASP A 793 6.56 -10.38 -36.95
CA ASP A 793 6.16 -10.16 -38.35
C ASP A 793 4.67 -10.42 -38.58
N ASP A 794 4.09 -11.37 -37.86
CA ASP A 794 2.68 -11.76 -37.91
C ASP A 794 1.98 -11.51 -36.57
N VAL A 795 1.26 -10.40 -36.48
CA VAL A 795 0.42 -10.06 -35.31
C VAL A 795 -1.05 -10.25 -35.68
N TYR A 796 -1.73 -11.12 -34.96
CA TYR A 796 -3.17 -11.41 -35.18
C TYR A 796 -4.08 -10.85 -34.09
N PHE A 797 -3.53 -10.45 -32.93
CA PHE A 797 -4.29 -9.96 -31.78
C PHE A 797 -3.66 -8.72 -31.18
N LEU A 798 -4.52 -7.77 -30.83
CA LEU A 798 -4.14 -6.60 -30.04
C LEU A 798 -5.02 -6.56 -28.79
N ILE A 799 -4.41 -6.71 -27.61
CA ILE A 799 -5.12 -6.79 -26.33
C ILE A 799 -4.79 -5.56 -25.48
N ASP A 800 -5.79 -4.73 -25.22
CA ASP A 800 -5.63 -3.51 -24.42
C ASP A 800 -6.02 -3.75 -22.96
N GLN A 801 -5.03 -3.95 -22.11
CA GLN A 801 -5.16 -4.08 -20.66
C GLN A 801 -4.88 -2.78 -19.90
N SER A 802 -4.95 -1.64 -20.56
CA SER A 802 -4.71 -0.35 -19.88
C SER A 802 -5.75 -0.11 -18.79
N SER A 803 -5.31 0.55 -17.69
CA SER A 803 -6.15 0.88 -16.55
C SER A 803 -7.38 1.69 -16.94
N ARG A 804 -8.55 1.29 -16.45
CA ARG A 804 -9.84 1.94 -16.74
C ARG A 804 -10.86 1.71 -15.62
N ASN A 805 -11.97 2.43 -15.63
CA ASN A 805 -13.09 2.18 -14.75
C ASN A 805 -13.79 0.87 -15.15
N ALA A 806 -13.43 -0.26 -14.54
CA ALA A 806 -13.96 -1.57 -14.93
C ALA A 806 -14.25 -2.52 -13.76
N LEU A 807 -13.64 -2.32 -12.60
CA LEU A 807 -13.80 -3.20 -11.44
C LEU A 807 -15.02 -2.80 -10.64
N ASN A 808 -15.88 -3.77 -10.30
CA ASN A 808 -16.98 -3.58 -9.36
C ASN A 808 -16.86 -4.60 -8.22
N LEU A 809 -17.10 -4.16 -6.99
CA LEU A 809 -17.04 -4.95 -5.77
C LEU A 809 -18.35 -4.89 -5.00
N LYS A 810 -18.71 -6.01 -4.32
CA LYS A 810 -19.77 -6.07 -3.32
C LYS A 810 -19.24 -6.78 -2.10
N VAL A 811 -19.22 -6.06 -0.98
CA VAL A 811 -18.65 -6.55 0.29
C VAL A 811 -19.70 -6.41 1.38
N GLU A 812 -19.97 -7.49 2.08
CA GLU A 812 -20.89 -7.56 3.22
C GLU A 812 -20.23 -8.27 4.39
N GLY A 813 -20.57 -7.85 5.60
CA GLY A 813 -20.02 -8.50 6.77
C GLY A 813 -20.55 -7.95 8.09
N ILE A 814 -19.95 -8.44 9.15
CA ILE A 814 -20.27 -8.04 10.52
C ILE A 814 -18.98 -7.61 11.22
N ASP A 815 -18.95 -6.38 11.72
CA ASP A 815 -17.97 -5.93 12.68
C ASP A 815 -18.55 -6.06 14.09
N GLY A 816 -17.78 -6.61 15.00
CA GLY A 816 -18.19 -6.77 16.39
C GLY A 816 -17.10 -6.44 17.36
N GLN A 817 -17.48 -5.87 18.49
CA GLN A 817 -16.61 -5.66 19.62
C GLN A 817 -17.35 -5.90 20.94
N VAL A 818 -16.65 -6.47 21.90
CA VAL A 818 -17.13 -6.65 23.26
C VAL A 818 -15.97 -6.35 24.22
N THR A 819 -16.21 -5.54 25.22
CA THR A 819 -15.25 -5.27 26.27
C THR A 819 -15.95 -5.32 27.63
N TYR A 820 -15.34 -5.96 28.59
CA TYR A 820 -15.77 -5.96 29.96
C TYR A 820 -14.59 -5.66 30.90
N ARG A 821 -14.69 -4.55 31.60
CA ARG A 821 -13.77 -4.17 32.67
C ARG A 821 -14.46 -4.47 33.98
N THR A 822 -13.91 -5.39 34.77
CA THR A 822 -14.51 -5.74 36.06
C THR A 822 -14.38 -4.56 37.06
N PRO A 823 -15.30 -4.41 37.98
CA PRO A 823 -15.05 -3.55 39.14
C PRO A 823 -13.73 -3.94 39.84
N GLU A 824 -13.09 -2.98 40.46
CA GLU A 824 -11.88 -3.23 41.24
C GLU A 824 -12.15 -4.24 42.35
N THR A 825 -11.30 -5.25 42.43
CA THR A 825 -11.37 -6.31 43.45
C THR A 825 -10.10 -6.33 44.31
N GLY A 826 -10.09 -7.09 45.41
CA GLY A 826 -8.89 -7.24 46.24
C GLY A 826 -7.68 -7.89 45.53
N ILE A 827 -7.86 -8.39 44.31
CA ILE A 827 -6.81 -8.95 43.44
C ILE A 827 -6.61 -8.13 42.17
N GLY A 828 -7.23 -6.96 42.06
CA GLY A 828 -7.14 -6.06 40.92
C GLY A 828 -8.36 -6.06 40.00
N THR A 829 -8.21 -5.43 38.85
CA THR A 829 -9.20 -5.28 37.78
C THR A 829 -8.86 -6.19 36.61
N PHE A 830 -9.84 -6.86 36.02
CA PHE A 830 -9.68 -7.66 34.81
C PHE A 830 -10.33 -6.95 33.63
N ILE A 831 -9.66 -7.03 32.47
CA ILE A 831 -10.14 -6.51 31.21
C ILE A 831 -10.27 -7.71 30.25
N ILE A 832 -11.48 -7.96 29.78
CA ILE A 832 -11.74 -9.02 28.80
C ILE A 832 -12.34 -8.35 27.57
N GLY A 833 -11.65 -8.45 26.45
CA GLY A 833 -12.06 -7.78 25.25
C GLY A 833 -11.93 -8.66 24.02
N THR A 834 -12.75 -8.40 23.01
CA THR A 834 -12.58 -8.95 21.67
C THR A 834 -13.15 -7.99 20.63
N ALA A 835 -12.45 -7.86 19.50
CA ALA A 835 -12.93 -7.19 18.31
C ALA A 835 -12.76 -8.13 17.12
N PHE A 836 -13.71 -8.17 16.22
CA PHE A 836 -13.66 -9.04 15.05
C PHE A 836 -14.34 -8.44 13.82
N THR A 837 -13.92 -8.89 12.66
CA THR A 837 -14.61 -8.68 11.37
C THR A 837 -14.87 -10.04 10.73
N TYR A 838 -16.11 -10.27 10.31
CA TYR A 838 -16.56 -11.47 9.61
C TYR A 838 -17.25 -11.10 8.31
N PHE A 839 -16.61 -11.41 7.17
CA PHE A 839 -17.21 -11.20 5.85
C PHE A 839 -18.20 -12.32 5.53
N THR A 840 -19.42 -11.94 5.15
CA THR A 840 -20.45 -12.85 4.65
C THR A 840 -20.45 -12.93 3.13
N ARG A 841 -19.92 -11.88 2.47
CA ARG A 841 -19.86 -11.77 1.02
C ARG A 841 -18.66 -10.94 0.60
N PHE A 842 -17.98 -11.38 -0.46
CA PHE A 842 -16.97 -10.60 -1.17
C PHE A 842 -17.02 -11.03 -2.63
N ASP A 843 -17.72 -10.26 -3.44
CA ASP A 843 -17.94 -10.55 -4.86
C ASP A 843 -17.33 -9.45 -5.71
N GLN A 844 -16.83 -9.85 -6.87
CA GLN A 844 -16.35 -8.91 -7.88
C GLN A 844 -16.89 -9.24 -9.27
N ASN A 845 -16.87 -8.25 -10.14
CA ASN A 845 -16.98 -8.43 -11.57
C ASN A 845 -16.17 -7.38 -12.32
N PHE A 846 -16.01 -7.57 -13.62
CA PHE A 846 -15.42 -6.59 -14.53
C PHE A 846 -16.47 -6.14 -15.53
N ALA A 847 -16.66 -4.83 -15.63
CA ALA A 847 -17.67 -4.20 -16.47
C ALA A 847 -19.05 -4.84 -16.26
N ASP A 848 -19.62 -5.45 -17.28
CA ASP A 848 -20.95 -6.08 -17.29
C ASP A 848 -20.92 -7.62 -17.11
N SER A 849 -19.74 -8.20 -16.80
CA SER A 849 -19.65 -9.64 -16.54
C SER A 849 -20.42 -10.04 -15.27
N PRO A 850 -20.85 -11.31 -15.16
CA PRO A 850 -21.49 -11.76 -13.93
C PRO A 850 -20.58 -11.63 -12.71
N TYR A 851 -21.16 -11.28 -11.56
CA TYR A 851 -20.43 -11.30 -10.29
C TYR A 851 -20.02 -12.72 -9.92
N PHE A 852 -18.79 -12.86 -9.40
CA PHE A 852 -18.29 -14.10 -8.84
C PHE A 852 -17.67 -13.86 -7.47
N SER A 853 -17.75 -14.85 -6.59
CA SER A 853 -17.25 -14.73 -5.23
C SER A 853 -15.75 -14.91 -5.17
N ILE A 854 -15.09 -13.95 -4.52
CA ILE A 854 -13.67 -14.01 -4.15
C ILE A 854 -13.49 -14.08 -2.63
N LEU A 855 -14.59 -14.38 -1.91
CA LEU A 855 -14.54 -14.49 -0.46
C LEU A 855 -13.55 -15.56 -0.04
N ASN A 856 -12.73 -15.20 0.94
CA ASN A 856 -11.74 -16.08 1.56
C ASN A 856 -10.65 -16.55 0.61
N THR A 857 -10.09 -15.62 -0.17
CA THR A 857 -8.97 -15.84 -1.10
C THR A 857 -7.77 -14.97 -0.78
N SER A 858 -6.61 -15.32 -1.32
CA SER A 858 -5.34 -14.61 -1.10
C SER A 858 -5.25 -13.23 -1.77
N GLY A 859 -6.19 -12.88 -2.60
CA GLY A 859 -6.26 -11.64 -3.36
C GLY A 859 -6.41 -11.92 -4.85
N TYR A 860 -7.57 -11.59 -5.37
CA TYR A 860 -7.93 -11.78 -6.76
C TYR A 860 -8.30 -10.44 -7.36
N ASN A 861 -7.40 -9.84 -8.12
CA ASN A 861 -7.53 -8.46 -8.63
C ASN A 861 -7.85 -7.40 -7.56
N THR A 862 -7.68 -7.75 -6.30
CA THR A 862 -7.74 -6.86 -5.15
C THR A 862 -6.35 -6.74 -4.54
N THR A 863 -6.07 -5.61 -3.92
CA THR A 863 -4.77 -5.39 -3.26
C THR A 863 -4.61 -6.28 -2.03
N PHE A 864 -5.73 -6.62 -1.37
CA PHE A 864 -5.71 -7.33 -0.08
C PHE A 864 -6.45 -8.65 -0.15
N PRO A 865 -6.01 -9.65 0.63
CA PRO A 865 -6.77 -10.87 0.81
C PRO A 865 -8.15 -10.62 1.43
N SER A 866 -9.16 -11.30 0.90
CA SER A 866 -10.56 -11.23 1.37
C SER A 866 -10.84 -12.26 2.48
N ILE A 867 -10.03 -12.27 3.53
CA ILE A 867 -10.09 -13.27 4.60
C ILE A 867 -11.38 -13.14 5.37
N GLN A 868 -12.14 -14.24 5.43
CA GLN A 868 -13.50 -14.26 5.99
C GLN A 868 -13.57 -13.84 7.45
N PHE A 869 -12.60 -14.24 8.28
CA PHE A 869 -12.63 -13.97 9.72
C PHE A 869 -11.29 -13.48 10.23
N LYS A 870 -11.32 -12.33 10.89
CA LYS A 870 -10.20 -11.77 11.66
C LYS A 870 -10.70 -11.42 13.05
N ASN A 871 -9.89 -11.69 14.06
CA ASN A 871 -10.22 -11.40 15.44
C ASN A 871 -8.99 -10.97 16.22
N ARG A 872 -9.17 -10.04 17.16
CA ARG A 872 -8.21 -9.72 18.22
C ARG A 872 -8.93 -9.78 19.55
N ALA A 873 -8.49 -10.65 20.46
CA ALA A 873 -8.99 -10.74 21.81
C ALA A 873 -7.92 -10.33 22.82
N GLN A 874 -8.35 -9.79 23.96
CA GLN A 874 -7.51 -9.31 25.05
C GLN A 874 -7.96 -9.94 26.36
N LEU A 875 -6.99 -10.33 27.16
CA LEU A 875 -7.15 -10.65 28.57
C LEU A 875 -6.14 -9.81 29.37
N GLY A 876 -6.61 -8.76 30.01
CA GLY A 876 -5.83 -7.86 30.82
C GLY A 876 -6.05 -8.08 32.33
N TRP A 877 -5.02 -7.81 33.09
CA TRP A 877 -5.06 -7.77 34.56
C TRP A 877 -4.22 -6.60 35.07
N GLU A 878 -4.84 -5.79 35.95
CA GLU A 878 -4.22 -4.62 36.54
C GLU A 878 -4.36 -4.69 38.04
N SER A 879 -3.27 -4.49 38.78
CA SER A 879 -3.27 -4.48 40.28
C SER A 879 -2.17 -3.58 40.78
N GLY A 880 -2.53 -2.44 41.35
CA GLY A 880 -1.56 -1.43 41.80
C GLY A 880 -0.62 -1.01 40.66
N SER A 881 0.68 -1.21 40.89
CA SER A 881 1.73 -0.83 39.93
C SER A 881 1.94 -1.82 38.78
N VAL A 882 1.22 -2.93 38.70
CA VAL A 882 1.43 -3.99 37.72
C VAL A 882 0.29 -4.05 36.73
N SER A 883 0.60 -4.10 35.44
CA SER A 883 -0.32 -4.44 34.34
C SER A 883 0.22 -5.58 33.52
N VAL A 884 -0.65 -6.54 33.18
CA VAL A 884 -0.32 -7.66 32.27
C VAL A 884 -1.47 -7.84 31.31
N ASP A 885 -1.17 -7.82 30.01
CA ASP A 885 -2.14 -8.00 28.94
C ASP A 885 -1.68 -9.09 27.98
N LEU A 886 -2.54 -10.06 27.73
CA LEU A 886 -2.37 -11.12 26.75
C LEU A 886 -3.33 -10.85 25.58
N PHE A 887 -2.79 -10.75 24.37
CA PHE A 887 -3.58 -10.60 23.15
C PHE A 887 -3.54 -11.88 22.33
N TRP A 888 -4.68 -12.27 21.77
CA TRP A 888 -4.80 -13.33 20.78
C TRP A 888 -5.24 -12.72 19.45
N ASN A 889 -4.38 -12.77 18.46
CA ASN A 889 -4.66 -12.34 17.09
C ASN A 889 -4.94 -13.57 16.23
N HIS A 890 -6.12 -13.63 15.67
CA HIS A 890 -6.57 -14.72 14.80
C HIS A 890 -6.84 -14.20 13.39
N THR A 891 -6.22 -14.86 12.41
CA THR A 891 -6.52 -14.71 10.98
C THR A 891 -6.99 -16.05 10.47
N GLY A 892 -8.20 -16.12 9.91
CA GLY A 892 -8.79 -17.35 9.40
C GLY A 892 -8.00 -17.93 8.23
N SER A 893 -8.20 -19.21 7.96
CA SER A 893 -7.63 -19.86 6.76
C SER A 893 -8.32 -19.36 5.50
N TYR A 894 -7.61 -19.36 4.37
CA TYR A 894 -8.14 -18.88 3.09
C TYR A 894 -7.55 -19.67 1.93
N ARG A 895 -8.18 -19.54 0.76
CA ARG A 895 -7.71 -20.20 -0.46
C ARG A 895 -6.54 -19.45 -1.08
N ASN A 896 -5.57 -20.20 -1.58
CA ASN A 896 -4.42 -19.69 -2.27
C ASN A 896 -4.71 -19.37 -3.75
N TRP A 897 -5.62 -18.43 -3.98
CA TRP A 897 -5.96 -17.96 -5.32
C TRP A 897 -5.32 -16.60 -5.56
N SER A 898 -4.26 -16.58 -6.34
CA SER A 898 -3.55 -15.35 -6.70
C SER A 898 -3.58 -15.05 -8.20
N SER A 899 -4.16 -15.93 -9.04
CA SER A 899 -4.20 -15.74 -10.48
C SER A 899 -5.40 -14.90 -10.94
N SER A 900 -5.34 -14.40 -12.16
CA SER A 900 -6.39 -13.60 -12.80
C SER A 900 -7.63 -14.39 -13.23
N SER A 901 -7.72 -15.67 -12.92
CA SER A 901 -8.90 -16.52 -13.10
C SER A 901 -9.17 -17.31 -11.83
N VAL A 902 -10.44 -17.48 -11.47
CA VAL A 902 -10.88 -18.42 -10.44
C VAL A 902 -10.83 -19.79 -11.09
N ASP A 903 -9.63 -20.28 -11.38
CA ASP A 903 -9.47 -21.64 -11.84
C ASP A 903 -9.62 -22.55 -10.63
N PRO A 904 -10.43 -23.63 -10.73
CA PRO A 904 -10.43 -24.64 -9.72
C PRO A 904 -9.01 -25.19 -9.59
N ILE A 905 -8.59 -25.43 -8.35
CA ILE A 905 -7.29 -26.01 -8.07
C ILE A 905 -7.23 -27.35 -8.76
N GLU A 906 -6.23 -27.52 -9.61
CA GLU A 906 -5.96 -28.79 -10.24
C GLU A 906 -5.32 -29.72 -9.20
N VAL A 907 -5.74 -30.98 -9.23
CA VAL A 907 -5.13 -32.05 -8.45
C VAL A 907 -4.52 -33.06 -9.41
N ASP A 908 -3.43 -33.69 -9.02
CA ASP A 908 -2.81 -34.80 -9.76
C ASP A 908 -3.66 -36.10 -9.66
N GLU A 909 -3.18 -37.15 -10.27
CA GLU A 909 -3.83 -38.45 -10.26
C GLU A 909 -3.96 -39.10 -8.86
N ASN A 910 -3.21 -38.59 -7.86
CA ASN A 910 -3.25 -39.04 -6.48
C ASN A 910 -4.17 -38.16 -5.62
N GLY A 911 -4.71 -37.06 -6.17
CA GLY A 911 -5.50 -36.07 -5.45
C GLY A 911 -4.68 -34.97 -4.76
N ASP A 912 -3.37 -34.90 -5.04
CA ASP A 912 -2.51 -33.87 -4.51
C ASP A 912 -2.60 -32.58 -5.34
N PRO A 913 -2.61 -31.38 -4.71
CA PRO A 913 -2.73 -30.11 -5.44
C PRO A 913 -1.57 -29.91 -6.41
N ILE A 914 -1.87 -29.56 -7.65
CA ILE A 914 -0.89 -29.13 -8.64
C ILE A 914 -0.79 -27.60 -8.60
N GLY A 915 0.45 -27.08 -8.53
CA GLY A 915 0.68 -25.64 -8.54
C GLY A 915 0.55 -24.94 -7.19
N GLY A 916 0.60 -25.75 -6.12
CA GLY A 916 0.68 -25.27 -4.76
C GLY A 916 -0.61 -25.30 -3.98
N GLY A 917 -0.53 -25.70 -2.74
CA GLY A 917 -1.62 -25.99 -1.84
C GLY A 917 -2.85 -25.08 -2.00
N ASP A 918 -4.01 -25.67 -1.98
CA ASP A 918 -5.27 -24.94 -2.21
C ASP A 918 -5.68 -24.07 -1.02
N ARG A 919 -4.96 -24.16 0.08
CA ARG A 919 -5.34 -23.50 1.32
C ARG A 919 -4.12 -23.02 2.12
N VAL A 920 -4.23 -21.81 2.62
CA VAL A 920 -3.35 -21.26 3.64
C VAL A 920 -4.02 -21.45 4.99
N ASP A 921 -3.31 -22.05 5.94
CA ASP A 921 -3.83 -22.34 7.27
C ASP A 921 -4.13 -21.07 8.08
N ALA A 922 -5.02 -21.21 9.06
CA ALA A 922 -5.30 -20.12 9.99
C ALA A 922 -4.06 -19.75 10.82
N ASN A 923 -3.85 -18.46 10.98
CA ASN A 923 -2.77 -17.93 11.81
C ASN A 923 -3.30 -17.50 13.18
N ASN A 924 -2.68 -18.02 14.25
CA ASN A 924 -2.99 -17.67 15.63
C ASN A 924 -1.70 -17.20 16.29
N ILE A 925 -1.63 -15.93 16.63
CA ILE A 925 -0.48 -15.28 17.24
C ILE A 925 -0.90 -14.77 18.61
N PHE A 926 -0.06 -14.99 19.61
CA PHE A 926 -0.25 -14.48 20.96
C PHE A 926 0.83 -13.45 21.25
N ASP A 927 0.40 -12.28 21.76
CA ASP A 927 1.30 -11.22 22.19
C ASP A 927 1.09 -10.97 23.69
N LEU A 928 2.18 -10.68 24.40
CA LEU A 928 2.17 -10.43 25.83
C LEU A 928 2.77 -9.06 26.09
N HIS A 929 2.02 -8.22 26.82
CA HIS A 929 2.51 -6.97 27.40
C HIS A 929 2.57 -7.07 28.92
N MET A 930 3.66 -6.63 29.52
CA MET A 930 3.85 -6.54 30.97
C MET A 930 4.45 -5.20 31.33
N GLN A 931 3.86 -4.52 32.29
CA GLN A 931 4.31 -3.19 32.72
C GLN A 931 4.37 -3.13 34.26
N TYR A 932 5.39 -2.43 34.76
CA TYR A 932 5.50 -2.07 36.16
C TYR A 932 5.73 -0.56 36.25
N THR A 933 4.85 0.12 37.03
CA THR A 933 4.93 1.54 37.32
C THR A 933 5.57 1.77 38.67
N PHE A 934 6.66 2.55 38.70
CA PHE A 934 7.32 2.94 39.96
C PHE A 934 6.75 4.27 40.39
N ASP A 935 6.03 4.24 41.56
CA ASP A 935 5.57 5.45 42.19
C ASP A 935 6.73 6.03 43.02
N THR A 936 7.33 7.10 42.55
CA THR A 936 8.46 7.75 43.20
C THR A 936 8.04 9.15 43.66
N ALA A 937 7.99 9.36 44.99
CA ALA A 937 7.61 10.62 45.62
C ALA A 937 8.60 11.79 45.40
N ASN A 938 9.49 11.74 44.42
CA ASN A 938 10.52 12.74 44.15
C ASN A 938 10.52 13.17 42.67
N PHE A 939 11.34 14.12 42.32
CA PHE A 939 11.62 14.78 41.05
C PHE A 939 11.30 14.00 39.71
N LEU A 940 11.14 12.70 39.79
CA LEU A 940 10.72 11.80 38.68
C LEU A 940 9.34 11.23 39.04
N ASN A 941 8.29 11.82 38.52
CA ASN A 941 6.95 11.24 38.63
C ASN A 941 6.86 10.06 37.62
N ASP A 942 6.30 8.95 38.06
CA ASP A 942 5.88 7.81 37.22
C ASP A 942 6.88 7.26 36.19
N TRP A 943 7.82 6.46 36.68
CA TRP A 943 8.64 5.61 35.84
C TRP A 943 7.92 4.30 35.52
N GLN A 944 7.93 3.90 34.28
CA GLN A 944 7.38 2.63 33.86
C GLN A 944 8.45 1.81 33.12
N VAL A 945 8.62 0.57 33.53
CA VAL A 945 9.39 -0.43 32.77
C VAL A 945 8.39 -1.39 32.17
N PHE A 946 8.51 -1.67 30.89
CA PHE A 946 7.63 -2.61 30.22
C PHE A 946 8.41 -3.61 29.37
N VAL A 947 7.78 -4.77 29.16
CA VAL A 947 8.26 -5.85 28.31
C VAL A 947 7.13 -6.26 27.39
N ASP A 948 7.39 -6.21 26.09
CA ASP A 948 6.49 -6.69 25.04
C ASP A 948 7.07 -7.93 24.39
N VAL A 949 6.26 -8.96 24.25
CA VAL A 949 6.62 -10.15 23.48
C VAL A 949 5.58 -10.37 22.38
N GLN A 950 5.91 -9.95 21.19
CA GLN A 950 5.10 -10.26 20.00
C GLN A 950 5.41 -11.69 19.56
N ASN A 951 4.39 -12.41 19.12
CA ASN A 951 4.48 -13.83 18.76
C ASN A 951 5.15 -14.67 19.86
N LEU A 952 4.52 -14.68 21.04
CA LEU A 952 5.04 -15.32 22.28
C LEU A 952 5.55 -16.75 22.08
N PHE A 953 4.89 -17.51 21.22
CA PHE A 953 5.22 -18.92 20.97
C PHE A 953 6.16 -19.14 19.79
N ASP A 954 6.70 -18.07 19.18
CA ASP A 954 7.63 -18.12 18.04
C ASP A 954 7.07 -18.91 16.85
N LYS A 955 5.77 -18.72 16.55
CA LYS A 955 5.09 -19.43 15.48
C LYS A 955 5.50 -18.86 14.12
N GLU A 956 5.90 -19.74 13.21
CA GLU A 956 6.16 -19.40 11.82
C GLU A 956 4.85 -19.02 11.09
N PRO A 957 4.93 -18.14 10.07
CA PRO A 957 3.81 -17.87 9.19
C PRO A 957 3.25 -19.14 8.55
N PRO A 958 1.93 -19.25 8.35
CA PRO A 958 1.37 -20.31 7.53
C PRO A 958 1.96 -20.30 6.12
N PHE A 959 2.23 -21.49 5.58
CA PHE A 959 2.72 -21.61 4.21
C PHE A 959 1.74 -21.01 3.21
N TYR A 960 2.27 -20.20 2.31
CA TYR A 960 1.59 -19.63 1.16
C TYR A 960 2.39 -19.93 -0.09
N ASN A 961 1.79 -20.68 -1.04
CA ASN A 961 2.45 -21.00 -2.31
C ASN A 961 2.24 -19.87 -3.30
N GLY A 962 3.06 -18.89 -3.23
CA GLY A 962 3.02 -17.73 -4.10
C GLY A 962 4.05 -16.69 -3.69
N ASN A 963 4.28 -15.76 -4.60
CA ASN A 963 5.05 -14.57 -4.35
C ASN A 963 4.05 -13.43 -4.11
N THR A 964 4.15 -12.74 -3.00
CA THR A 964 3.32 -11.55 -2.72
C THR A 964 3.61 -10.38 -3.67
N GLY A 965 4.42 -10.64 -4.70
CA GLY A 965 4.68 -9.74 -5.82
C GLY A 965 5.74 -8.68 -5.53
N GLY A 966 6.33 -8.14 -6.58
CA GLY A 966 7.39 -7.14 -6.52
C GLY A 966 7.00 -5.81 -5.84
N PHE A 967 5.77 -5.66 -5.42
CA PHE A 967 5.28 -4.51 -4.67
C PHE A 967 5.73 -4.51 -3.22
N MET A 968 6.00 -5.70 -2.63
CA MET A 968 6.08 -5.89 -1.20
C MET A 968 7.30 -6.71 -0.75
N GLY A 969 8.41 -6.66 -1.49
CA GLY A 969 9.59 -7.45 -1.13
C GLY A 969 9.29 -8.95 -1.21
N GLY A 970 8.83 -9.40 -2.38
CA GLY A 970 8.29 -10.73 -2.60
C GLY A 970 9.19 -11.88 -2.21
N ALA A 971 8.97 -12.41 -1.02
CA ALA A 971 9.48 -13.73 -0.66
C ALA A 971 8.40 -14.79 -0.90
N TRP A 972 8.80 -15.96 -1.31
CA TRP A 972 7.97 -17.13 -1.36
C TRP A 972 7.75 -17.69 0.05
N GLY A 973 6.70 -18.46 0.23
CA GLY A 973 6.48 -19.26 1.42
C GLY A 973 5.57 -18.64 2.48
N TYR A 974 5.26 -17.36 2.41
CA TYR A 974 4.29 -16.72 3.28
C TYR A 974 3.58 -15.54 2.58
N ASN A 975 2.43 -15.14 3.12
CA ASN A 975 1.70 -13.97 2.64
C ASN A 975 1.96 -12.76 3.56
N GLY A 976 2.75 -11.80 3.11
CA GLY A 976 3.13 -10.61 3.85
C GLY A 976 1.97 -9.66 4.19
N PHE A 977 0.81 -9.76 3.51
CA PHE A 977 -0.38 -8.97 3.85
C PHE A 977 -1.05 -9.40 5.16
N VAL A 978 -0.78 -10.62 5.63
CA VAL A 978 -1.48 -11.19 6.78
C VAL A 978 -0.59 -11.84 7.82
N SER A 979 0.70 -12.01 7.54
CA SER A 979 1.64 -12.71 8.42
C SER A 979 2.98 -11.99 8.48
N ASN A 980 3.62 -12.04 9.64
CA ASN A 980 4.90 -11.41 9.90
C ASN A 980 6.03 -12.46 9.92
N PRO A 981 7.11 -12.32 9.13
CA PRO A 981 8.21 -13.29 9.08
C PRO A 981 9.25 -13.12 10.19
N ILE A 982 9.13 -12.12 11.06
CA ILE A 982 10.14 -11.81 12.08
C ILE A 982 10.26 -12.95 13.12
N GLY A 983 9.15 -13.65 13.42
CA GLY A 983 9.08 -14.60 14.51
C GLY A 983 8.82 -13.88 15.85
N ARG A 984 9.33 -14.45 16.97
CA ARG A 984 9.17 -13.83 18.28
C ARG A 984 10.06 -12.60 18.43
N LEU A 985 9.43 -11.44 18.63
CA LEU A 985 10.11 -10.17 18.93
C LEU A 985 9.87 -9.82 20.41
N THR A 986 10.95 -9.77 21.19
CA THR A 986 10.91 -9.34 22.59
C THR A 986 11.47 -7.93 22.69
N SER A 987 10.69 -7.02 23.22
CA SER A 987 11.08 -5.62 23.42
C SER A 987 11.09 -5.28 24.90
N VAL A 988 12.05 -4.48 25.32
CA VAL A 988 12.14 -3.91 26.64
C VAL A 988 12.15 -2.39 26.51
N GLY A 989 11.30 -1.73 27.26
CA GLY A 989 11.18 -0.29 27.21
C GLY A 989 11.12 0.36 28.59
N LEU A 990 11.43 1.64 28.58
CA LEU A 990 11.37 2.55 29.71
C LEU A 990 10.58 3.79 29.29
N ARG A 991 9.58 4.14 30.07
CA ARG A 991 8.85 5.41 29.94
C ARG A 991 9.05 6.21 31.21
N ALA A 992 9.20 7.52 31.07
CA ALA A 992 9.33 8.46 32.18
C ALA A 992 8.51 9.71 31.86
N SER A 993 7.78 10.20 32.84
CA SER A 993 7.06 11.48 32.81
C SER A 993 7.54 12.40 33.93
N PHE A 994 7.56 13.73 33.68
CA PHE A 994 8.07 14.74 34.58
C PHE A 994 7.11 15.93 34.65
#